data_f2c0c1a9dc795acb350b307036a2bc30
#
_entry.id   f2c0c1a9dc795acb350b307036a2bc30
#
_cell.length_a   1.000
_cell.length_b   1.000
_cell.length_c   1.000
_cell.angle_alpha   90.00
_cell.angle_beta   90.00
_cell.angle_gamma   90.00
#
_symmetry.space_group_name_H-M   'P 1'
#
loop_
_entity.id
_entity.type
_entity.pdbx_description
1 polymer ?
#
loop_
_entity_poly.entity_id
_entity_poly.type
_entity_poly.pdbx_seq_one_letter_code
_entity_poly.pdbx_strand_id
1 'polypeptide(L)'
;MQEYCSNLTVNGKTFSFYDLEKAAKSHDVKVGELPYTIRILLESLLRKKDGVDVKESHISDLMKFPNFPTISEVPFKPSRVILQDFTGVPVVVDLASMRDAIVANGGKAEFINPEIPVDLVIDHSVQVDSYGCDTALEDNINLEFKRNNERYEFLKWAEQSFENYRAVPPATGIIHQVNIEFLSDVIIEKDGLLYPDSMFGTDSHTTMINGIGVLGWGVGGIEAEAAMLGEASYFPIPEVIGVHLTGELPKIATATDLALKITQVLRSENVVGKFVEYFGPGLKSLSLADRATVANMAPEYGATCGYFPIDDETLNYMRLTNRDEEHIQVTEAYTKANHLFYDPSKEAKYTKIVEIDLSSIKPSISGPKRPQDLILLSDAKQEFQDAVVREAGVRGFGLDKEELAKIANVDFEDYSETIQTGHVAIAAITSCTNTSNPYVLMAAGLLAKKAVEKGLKVSPTVKTSLAPGSKVVTGYLKASGLQTYLDKLGFNLVGYGCTTCIGNSGDLRPEVAKAIVDTDLLASAVLSGNRNFEGRINPLVKANFLASPPLVVAYALAGNTNIDLTTEPLGFDDDGQAVYLEEIMPSREEIETYVDKYVTRQLFQDEYASVFSNSEKWNAIPTEQSQNYKWNQNSTYIQNPPYFDALGDDLSIKPLNDLKVLAKFGDTVTTDHISPAGNIARNSPAARYLTENGVDYQEFNSYGSRRGNHEVMMRGTFANIRIKNELADGKIGGYTKYDGDILPIYDAAMKYKEANQDTLVIAGKDYGMGSSRDWAAKGANLLGVKVVLAESFERIHRSNLVMMGILPVQFMEGENAESLGLTGHETFSFDLSENPGVHDVITVTALTPEQTKTFKALVRFDADADIRYYKNGGILPMVVRKKLKGA
;
A
#
# COMPACT_ATOMS: atom_id res chain seq x y z
N MET A 1 27.77 24.12 -2.81
CA MET A 1 27.59 23.02 -1.85
C MET A 1 28.11 23.32 -0.43
N GLN A 2 29.09 24.19 -0.21
CA GLN A 2 29.65 24.49 1.15
C GLN A 2 28.84 25.50 1.96
N GLU A 3 27.89 26.21 1.40
CA GLU A 3 27.26 27.38 2.02
C GLU A 3 26.49 27.06 3.31
N TYR A 4 25.82 25.92 3.37
CA TYR A 4 24.98 25.52 4.51
C TYR A 4 25.55 24.32 5.29
N CYS A 5 26.80 23.93 5.06
CA CYS A 5 27.44 22.84 5.80
C CYS A 5 27.91 23.24 7.18
N SER A 6 27.72 22.35 8.14
CA SER A 6 28.29 22.42 9.51
C SER A 6 28.95 21.08 9.85
N ASN A 7 29.77 21.11 10.91
CA ASN A 7 30.41 19.90 11.44
C ASN A 7 29.88 19.61 12.84
N LEU A 8 29.74 18.32 13.13
CA LEU A 8 29.32 17.77 14.42
C LEU A 8 30.36 16.75 14.89
N THR A 9 30.85 16.87 16.11
CA THR A 9 31.76 15.89 16.70
C THR A 9 31.03 15.07 17.77
N VAL A 10 30.99 13.76 17.58
CA VAL A 10 30.40 12.79 18.52
C VAL A 10 31.43 11.71 18.79
N ASN A 11 31.72 11.40 20.04
CA ASN A 11 32.67 10.35 20.46
C ASN A 11 34.04 10.45 19.77
N GLY A 12 34.50 11.68 19.50
CA GLY A 12 35.79 11.94 18.84
C GLY A 12 35.79 11.78 17.32
N LYS A 13 34.70 11.39 16.71
CA LYS A 13 34.50 11.38 15.25
C LYS A 13 33.78 12.66 14.81
N THR A 14 34.23 13.23 13.70
CA THR A 14 33.64 14.46 13.15
C THR A 14 32.88 14.13 11.86
N PHE A 15 31.65 14.58 11.82
CA PHE A 15 30.72 14.40 10.70
C PHE A 15 30.34 15.77 10.14
N SER A 16 30.00 15.79 8.85
CA SER A 16 29.40 16.95 8.18
C SER A 16 27.89 16.80 8.10
N PHE A 17 27.16 17.90 8.04
CA PHE A 17 25.72 17.90 7.79
C PHE A 17 25.25 19.23 7.19
N TYR A 18 24.10 19.22 6.53
CA TYR A 18 23.43 20.42 6.05
C TYR A 18 22.61 21.04 7.17
N ASP A 19 23.01 22.25 7.57
CA ASP A 19 22.55 22.95 8.77
C ASP A 19 21.31 23.78 8.47
N LEU A 20 20.16 23.32 8.96
CA LEU A 20 18.86 23.97 8.77
C LEU A 20 18.80 25.36 9.39
N GLU A 21 19.45 25.58 10.50
CA GLU A 21 19.51 26.90 11.18
C GLU A 21 20.26 27.93 10.34
N LYS A 22 21.39 27.54 9.71
CA LYS A 22 22.10 28.42 8.78
C LYS A 22 21.26 28.77 7.56
N ALA A 23 20.59 27.77 6.97
CA ALA A 23 19.74 27.98 5.83
C ALA A 23 18.54 28.89 6.16
N ALA A 24 17.87 28.64 7.29
CA ALA A 24 16.73 29.44 7.73
C ALA A 24 17.09 30.90 8.03
N LYS A 25 18.23 31.14 8.66
CA LYS A 25 18.75 32.50 8.92
C LYS A 25 18.96 33.29 7.63
N SER A 26 19.45 32.67 6.56
CA SER A 26 19.64 33.35 5.27
C SER A 26 18.34 33.79 4.61
N HIS A 27 17.19 33.23 5.05
CA HIS A 27 15.84 33.53 4.55
C HIS A 27 14.94 34.25 5.58
N ASP A 28 15.51 34.68 6.70
CA ASP A 28 14.77 35.33 7.82
C ASP A 28 13.63 34.45 8.38
N VAL A 29 13.85 33.12 8.48
CA VAL A 29 12.93 32.13 9.00
C VAL A 29 13.48 31.50 10.27
N LYS A 30 12.62 31.14 11.21
CA LYS A 30 12.96 30.36 12.39
C LYS A 30 12.68 28.87 12.14
N VAL A 31 13.71 28.03 12.16
CA VAL A 31 13.55 26.58 11.95
C VAL A 31 12.49 25.95 12.87
N GLY A 32 12.44 26.39 14.13
CA GLY A 32 11.49 25.89 15.12
C GLY A 32 10.02 26.16 14.80
N GLU A 33 9.72 27.08 13.89
CA GLU A 33 8.35 27.37 13.44
C GLU A 33 7.91 26.48 12.25
N LEU A 34 8.86 25.78 11.60
CA LEU A 34 8.53 24.85 10.51
C LEU A 34 8.13 23.48 11.09
N PRO A 35 7.12 22.77 10.53
CA PRO A 35 6.84 21.39 10.85
C PRO A 35 8.07 20.47 10.63
N TYR A 36 8.19 19.40 11.38
CA TYR A 36 9.34 18.48 11.26
C TYR A 36 9.44 17.86 9.87
N THR A 37 8.31 17.52 9.26
CA THR A 37 8.24 17.01 7.88
C THR A 37 8.79 18.03 6.88
N ILE A 38 8.47 19.31 7.04
CA ILE A 38 9.02 20.40 6.21
C ILE A 38 10.53 20.55 6.42
N ARG A 39 11.03 20.40 7.66
CA ARG A 39 12.49 20.42 7.94
C ARG A 39 13.23 19.30 7.22
N ILE A 40 12.66 18.08 7.17
CA ILE A 40 13.25 16.95 6.46
C ILE A 40 13.26 17.20 4.95
N LEU A 41 12.16 17.71 4.37
CA LEU A 41 12.13 18.11 2.97
C LEU A 41 13.17 19.18 2.67
N LEU A 42 13.30 20.17 3.54
CA LEU A 42 14.29 21.25 3.40
C LEU A 42 15.72 20.71 3.43
N GLU A 43 16.04 19.80 4.36
CA GLU A 43 17.35 19.15 4.41
C GLU A 43 17.66 18.44 3.08
N SER A 44 16.69 17.68 2.55
CA SER A 44 16.86 16.99 1.29
C SER A 44 17.11 17.95 0.13
N LEU A 45 16.39 19.08 0.06
CA LEU A 45 16.62 20.11 -0.96
C LEU A 45 18.03 20.73 -0.84
N LEU A 46 18.48 21.07 0.38
CA LEU A 46 19.80 21.63 0.62
C LEU A 46 20.90 20.66 0.17
N ARG A 47 20.78 19.40 0.53
CA ARG A 47 21.73 18.32 0.21
C ARG A 47 21.78 18.00 -1.25
N LYS A 48 20.65 18.07 -1.96
CA LYS A 48 20.49 17.67 -3.37
C LYS A 48 20.48 18.84 -4.36
N LYS A 49 20.75 20.08 -3.88
CA LYS A 49 20.80 21.28 -4.71
C LYS A 49 21.83 21.12 -5.83
N ASP A 50 21.38 21.10 -7.07
CA ASP A 50 22.19 20.98 -8.28
C ASP A 50 21.96 22.13 -9.30
N GLY A 51 20.93 22.95 -9.08
CA GLY A 51 20.55 24.06 -9.95
C GLY A 51 19.75 23.64 -11.19
N VAL A 52 19.52 22.34 -11.37
CA VAL A 52 18.77 21.76 -12.50
C VAL A 52 17.45 21.19 -11.99
N ASP A 53 17.51 20.07 -11.27
CA ASP A 53 16.35 19.46 -10.63
C ASP A 53 15.98 20.21 -9.35
N VAL A 54 16.97 20.50 -8.50
CA VAL A 54 16.78 21.20 -7.23
C VAL A 54 17.38 22.60 -7.32
N LYS A 55 16.49 23.61 -7.42
CA LYS A 55 16.83 25.01 -7.58
C LYS A 55 16.72 25.77 -6.26
N GLU A 56 17.36 26.96 -6.17
CA GLU A 56 17.22 27.86 -5.03
C GLU A 56 15.78 28.31 -4.76
N SER A 57 14.97 28.46 -5.84
CA SER A 57 13.56 28.82 -5.72
C SER A 57 12.77 27.80 -4.90
N HIS A 58 13.04 26.49 -5.07
CA HIS A 58 12.35 25.43 -4.32
C HIS A 58 12.63 25.54 -2.82
N ILE A 59 13.88 25.84 -2.44
CA ILE A 59 14.30 26.06 -1.06
C ILE A 59 13.59 27.30 -0.49
N SER A 60 13.68 28.41 -1.21
CA SER A 60 13.05 29.69 -0.83
C SER A 60 11.54 29.59 -0.66
N ASP A 61 10.86 28.84 -1.57
CA ASP A 61 9.41 28.68 -1.48
C ASP A 61 9.00 27.77 -0.33
N LEU A 62 9.71 26.68 -0.09
CA LEU A 62 9.44 25.80 1.05
C LEU A 62 9.61 26.53 2.40
N MET A 63 10.58 27.43 2.50
CA MET A 63 10.80 28.24 3.70
C MET A 63 9.69 29.24 3.99
N LYS A 64 8.84 29.58 3.03
CA LYS A 64 7.65 30.44 3.23
C LYS A 64 6.50 29.74 3.91
N PHE A 65 6.62 28.45 4.23
CA PHE A 65 5.56 27.68 4.88
C PHE A 65 5.02 28.41 6.14
N PRO A 66 3.68 28.48 6.38
CA PRO A 66 2.59 27.90 5.56
C PRO A 66 2.10 28.82 4.41
N ASN A 67 2.73 29.94 4.13
CA ASN A 67 2.30 30.96 3.15
C ASN A 67 3.13 30.89 1.87
N PHE A 68 3.17 29.73 1.23
CA PHE A 68 3.92 29.49 -0.02
C PHE A 68 3.09 29.84 -1.28
N PRO A 69 3.74 30.11 -2.44
CA PRO A 69 3.03 30.32 -3.70
C PRO A 69 2.23 29.09 -4.16
N THR A 70 1.07 29.30 -4.76
CA THR A 70 0.13 28.23 -5.15
C THR A 70 0.71 27.23 -6.17
N ILE A 71 1.72 27.64 -6.96
CA ILE A 71 2.33 26.83 -8.03
C ILE A 71 3.72 26.32 -7.63
N SER A 72 4.05 26.33 -6.34
CA SER A 72 5.37 25.88 -5.85
C SER A 72 5.39 24.37 -5.65
N GLU A 73 6.49 23.74 -6.07
CA GLU A 73 6.71 22.30 -5.99
C GLU A 73 7.99 21.95 -5.21
N VAL A 74 8.04 20.72 -4.72
CA VAL A 74 9.20 20.13 -4.04
C VAL A 74 9.76 19.01 -4.91
N PRO A 75 10.99 19.15 -5.45
CA PRO A 75 11.72 18.05 -6.07
C PRO A 75 12.37 17.19 -4.98
N PHE A 76 11.72 16.11 -4.62
CA PHE A 76 12.19 15.24 -3.53
C PHE A 76 12.94 14.02 -4.07
N LYS A 77 14.12 13.75 -3.49
CA LYS A 77 14.92 12.54 -3.75
C LYS A 77 15.07 11.78 -2.43
N PRO A 78 14.37 10.64 -2.25
CA PRO A 78 14.47 9.85 -1.02
C PRO A 78 15.87 9.27 -0.84
N SER A 79 16.23 8.91 0.39
CA SER A 79 17.52 8.29 0.70
C SER A 79 17.57 6.80 0.35
N ARG A 80 16.42 6.13 0.30
CA ARG A 80 16.30 4.72 -0.10
C ARG A 80 14.91 4.40 -0.62
N VAL A 81 14.76 3.22 -1.22
CA VAL A 81 13.48 2.69 -1.70
C VAL A 81 13.25 1.31 -1.10
N ILE A 82 12.01 1.02 -0.73
CA ILE A 82 11.59 -0.31 -0.30
C ILE A 82 10.50 -0.86 -1.23
N LEU A 83 10.63 -2.11 -1.62
CA LEU A 83 9.74 -2.80 -2.56
C LEU A 83 9.11 -4.01 -1.87
N GLN A 84 7.82 -4.23 -2.04
CA GLN A 84 7.22 -5.54 -1.77
C GLN A 84 7.15 -6.34 -3.08
N ASP A 85 7.03 -7.66 -3.02
CA ASP A 85 7.26 -8.51 -4.18
C ASP A 85 6.20 -8.40 -5.30
N PHE A 86 4.93 -8.10 -5.00
CA PHE A 86 3.92 -7.96 -6.06
C PHE A 86 4.05 -6.68 -6.89
N THR A 87 4.56 -5.61 -6.29
CA THR A 87 4.80 -4.34 -6.99
C THR A 87 6.27 -4.13 -7.33
N GLY A 88 7.18 -4.80 -6.63
CA GLY A 88 8.63 -4.73 -6.85
C GLY A 88 9.10 -5.60 -8.03
N VAL A 89 8.50 -6.78 -8.25
CA VAL A 89 8.85 -7.61 -9.41
C VAL A 89 8.73 -6.84 -10.73
N PRO A 90 7.60 -6.15 -11.06
CA PRO A 90 7.54 -5.36 -12.28
C PRO A 90 8.57 -4.23 -12.33
N VAL A 91 8.90 -3.58 -11.20
CA VAL A 91 9.98 -2.58 -11.11
C VAL A 91 11.32 -3.18 -11.56
N VAL A 92 11.66 -4.35 -11.04
CA VAL A 92 12.91 -5.04 -11.39
C VAL A 92 12.89 -5.55 -12.84
N VAL A 93 11.71 -5.96 -13.35
CA VAL A 93 11.52 -6.34 -14.77
C VAL A 93 11.83 -5.15 -15.68
N ASP A 94 11.35 -3.97 -15.33
CA ASP A 94 11.61 -2.75 -16.11
C ASP A 94 13.10 -2.39 -16.09
N LEU A 95 13.78 -2.48 -14.94
CA LEU A 95 15.24 -2.28 -14.85
C LEU A 95 16.01 -3.29 -15.73
N ALA A 96 15.60 -4.56 -15.74
CA ALA A 96 16.20 -5.58 -16.60
C ALA A 96 16.00 -5.27 -18.09
N SER A 97 14.78 -4.84 -18.46
CA SER A 97 14.46 -4.39 -19.83
C SER A 97 15.24 -3.14 -20.23
N MET A 98 15.43 -2.17 -19.30
CA MET A 98 16.27 -0.99 -19.54
C MET A 98 17.73 -1.37 -19.81
N ARG A 99 18.28 -2.41 -19.14
CA ARG A 99 19.63 -2.93 -19.44
C ARG A 99 19.71 -3.46 -20.86
N ASP A 100 18.72 -4.21 -21.31
CA ASP A 100 18.67 -4.69 -22.70
C ASP A 100 18.60 -3.53 -23.69
N ALA A 101 17.76 -2.53 -23.41
CA ALA A 101 17.64 -1.34 -24.24
C ALA A 101 18.95 -0.53 -24.31
N ILE A 102 19.64 -0.35 -23.20
CA ILE A 102 20.97 0.31 -23.16
C ILE A 102 21.97 -0.46 -24.01
N VAL A 103 22.06 -1.79 -23.85
CA VAL A 103 23.01 -2.63 -24.61
C VAL A 103 22.67 -2.62 -26.10
N ALA A 104 21.41 -2.72 -26.47
CA ALA A 104 20.95 -2.64 -27.86
C ALA A 104 21.30 -1.32 -28.55
N ASN A 105 21.46 -0.23 -27.77
CA ASN A 105 21.86 1.09 -28.25
C ASN A 105 23.35 1.41 -28.01
N GLY A 106 24.20 0.38 -27.76
CA GLY A 106 25.65 0.51 -27.69
C GLY A 106 26.23 0.92 -26.34
N GLY A 107 25.39 1.02 -25.31
CA GLY A 107 25.81 1.27 -23.93
C GLY A 107 26.15 -0.02 -23.16
N LYS A 108 26.47 0.12 -21.88
CA LYS A 108 26.76 -1.00 -20.98
C LYS A 108 25.59 -1.24 -20.02
N ALA A 109 25.27 -2.49 -19.73
CA ALA A 109 24.20 -2.86 -18.78
C ALA A 109 24.38 -2.21 -17.40
N GLU A 110 25.63 -2.03 -16.96
CA GLU A 110 25.99 -1.40 -15.68
C GLU A 110 25.54 0.06 -15.52
N PHE A 111 25.15 0.74 -16.62
CA PHE A 111 24.59 2.10 -16.54
C PHE A 111 23.23 2.12 -15.87
N ILE A 112 22.54 0.99 -15.82
CA ILE A 112 21.28 0.80 -15.10
C ILE A 112 21.55 0.01 -13.83
N ASN A 113 21.74 0.75 -12.75
CA ASN A 113 21.81 0.28 -11.37
C ASN A 113 21.09 1.28 -10.48
N PRO A 114 20.48 0.85 -9.36
CA PRO A 114 20.00 1.77 -8.33
C PRO A 114 21.12 2.69 -7.81
N GLU A 115 20.88 3.99 -7.81
CA GLU A 115 21.82 4.99 -7.26
C GLU A 115 21.70 5.13 -5.74
N ILE A 116 20.62 4.63 -5.17
CA ILE A 116 20.31 4.62 -3.74
C ILE A 116 20.00 3.20 -3.28
N PRO A 117 20.10 2.88 -1.99
CA PRO A 117 19.78 1.56 -1.46
C PRO A 117 18.35 1.15 -1.77
N VAL A 118 18.16 -0.08 -2.19
CA VAL A 118 16.87 -0.70 -2.48
C VAL A 118 16.78 -2.04 -1.76
N ASP A 119 15.76 -2.20 -0.93
CA ASP A 119 15.42 -3.47 -0.30
C ASP A 119 14.08 -3.97 -0.84
N LEU A 120 14.07 -5.19 -1.38
CA LEU A 120 12.83 -5.87 -1.73
C LEU A 120 12.51 -6.92 -0.69
N VAL A 121 11.30 -6.88 -0.11
CA VAL A 121 10.85 -7.87 0.88
C VAL A 121 9.77 -8.75 0.25
N ILE A 122 9.94 -10.06 0.32
CA ILE A 122 9.00 -11.04 -0.22
C ILE A 122 8.01 -11.40 0.88
N ASP A 123 6.82 -10.79 0.84
CA ASP A 123 5.82 -10.87 1.91
C ASP A 123 4.36 -10.92 1.43
N HIS A 124 4.11 -10.77 0.12
CA HIS A 124 2.77 -10.75 -0.46
C HIS A 124 2.39 -12.02 -1.22
N SER A 125 3.32 -12.97 -1.38
CA SER A 125 3.10 -14.20 -2.15
C SER A 125 2.48 -15.34 -1.36
N VAL A 126 2.60 -15.33 -0.03
CA VAL A 126 2.05 -16.37 0.84
C VAL A 126 0.52 -16.31 0.89
N GLN A 127 -0.12 -17.49 0.80
CA GLN A 127 -1.57 -17.65 0.93
C GLN A 127 -1.88 -18.64 2.06
N VAL A 128 -3.03 -18.44 2.71
CA VAL A 128 -3.48 -19.29 3.83
C VAL A 128 -4.26 -20.48 3.26
N ASP A 129 -3.56 -21.43 2.64
CA ASP A 129 -4.17 -22.68 2.13
C ASP A 129 -4.34 -23.68 3.27
N SER A 130 -3.31 -23.88 4.10
CA SER A 130 -3.33 -24.73 5.28
C SER A 130 -3.47 -23.86 6.55
N TYR A 131 -4.31 -24.27 7.49
CA TYR A 131 -4.61 -23.55 8.74
C TYR A 131 -5.14 -24.48 9.82
N GLY A 132 -5.15 -24.03 11.08
CA GLY A 132 -5.69 -24.79 12.21
C GLY A 132 -4.94 -26.08 12.52
N CYS A 133 -3.67 -26.21 12.10
CA CYS A 133 -2.80 -27.36 12.35
C CYS A 133 -1.34 -26.94 12.46
N ASP A 134 -0.53 -27.80 13.07
CA ASP A 134 0.87 -27.51 13.36
C ASP A 134 1.77 -27.47 12.09
N THR A 135 1.32 -28.08 10.99
CA THR A 135 2.06 -28.10 9.71
C THR A 135 1.75 -26.91 8.81
N ALA A 136 0.77 -26.08 9.18
CA ALA A 136 0.22 -25.01 8.32
C ALA A 136 1.32 -24.08 7.78
N LEU A 137 2.29 -23.67 8.60
CA LEU A 137 3.40 -22.83 8.15
C LEU A 137 4.23 -23.50 7.05
N GLU A 138 4.63 -24.75 7.26
CA GLU A 138 5.47 -25.48 6.30
C GLU A 138 4.71 -25.75 5.00
N ASP A 139 3.46 -26.16 5.10
CA ASP A 139 2.59 -26.42 3.94
C ASP A 139 2.46 -25.16 3.08
N ASN A 140 2.14 -24.02 3.69
CA ASN A 140 1.97 -22.76 2.99
C ASN A 140 3.28 -22.26 2.37
N ILE A 141 4.43 -22.38 3.05
CA ILE A 141 5.73 -22.03 2.48
C ILE A 141 6.05 -22.91 1.27
N ASN A 142 5.77 -24.22 1.35
CA ASN A 142 5.98 -25.14 0.23
C ASN A 142 5.14 -24.75 -0.99
N LEU A 143 3.88 -24.40 -0.78
CA LEU A 143 2.97 -23.94 -1.84
C LEU A 143 3.41 -22.59 -2.40
N GLU A 144 3.84 -21.66 -1.56
CA GLU A 144 4.35 -20.36 -1.96
C GLU A 144 5.55 -20.50 -2.91
N PHE A 145 6.57 -21.27 -2.53
CA PHE A 145 7.72 -21.53 -3.40
C PHE A 145 7.33 -22.23 -4.70
N LYS A 146 6.46 -23.23 -4.64
CA LYS A 146 6.00 -23.95 -5.83
C LYS A 146 5.32 -23.01 -6.82
N ARG A 147 4.41 -22.14 -6.33
CA ARG A 147 3.62 -21.22 -7.16
C ARG A 147 4.44 -20.09 -7.76
N ASN A 148 5.50 -19.66 -7.07
CA ASN A 148 6.21 -18.43 -7.40
C ASN A 148 7.68 -18.68 -7.82
N ASN A 149 8.04 -19.93 -8.14
CA ASN A 149 9.43 -20.30 -8.44
C ASN A 149 10.08 -19.41 -9.52
N GLU A 150 9.39 -19.18 -10.65
CA GLU A 150 9.92 -18.35 -11.74
C GLU A 150 10.18 -16.90 -11.29
N ARG A 151 9.30 -16.34 -10.45
CA ARG A 151 9.49 -14.99 -9.87
C ARG A 151 10.67 -14.96 -8.92
N TYR A 152 10.86 -16.00 -8.14
CA TYR A 152 11.94 -16.11 -7.16
C TYR A 152 13.30 -16.31 -7.83
N GLU A 153 13.36 -17.09 -8.90
CA GLU A 153 14.55 -17.21 -9.75
C GLU A 153 14.96 -15.84 -10.32
N PHE A 154 13.99 -15.08 -10.81
CA PHE A 154 14.23 -13.74 -11.33
C PHE A 154 14.73 -12.78 -10.26
N LEU A 155 14.08 -12.73 -9.08
CA LEU A 155 14.51 -11.89 -7.97
C LEU A 155 15.89 -12.30 -7.44
N LYS A 156 16.20 -13.60 -7.44
CA LYS A 156 17.52 -14.11 -7.05
C LYS A 156 18.61 -13.70 -8.04
N TRP A 157 18.30 -13.69 -9.35
CA TRP A 157 19.17 -13.11 -10.35
C TRP A 157 19.40 -11.61 -10.09
N ALA A 158 18.35 -10.88 -9.82
CA ALA A 158 18.43 -9.43 -9.58
C ALA A 158 19.33 -9.09 -8.39
N GLU A 159 19.23 -9.86 -7.28
CA GLU A 159 20.08 -9.71 -6.09
C GLU A 159 21.58 -9.85 -6.41
N GLN A 160 21.94 -10.66 -7.41
CA GLN A 160 23.33 -10.86 -7.81
C GLN A 160 23.80 -9.89 -8.91
N SER A 161 22.87 -9.27 -9.62
CA SER A 161 23.15 -8.50 -10.84
C SER A 161 23.08 -6.99 -10.65
N PHE A 162 22.26 -6.49 -9.72
CA PHE A 162 22.15 -5.07 -9.43
C PHE A 162 22.96 -4.70 -8.19
N GLU A 163 23.72 -3.61 -8.30
CA GLU A 163 24.32 -2.95 -7.15
C GLU A 163 23.23 -2.19 -6.34
N ASN A 164 23.48 -1.97 -5.04
CA ASN A 164 22.56 -1.32 -4.12
C ASN A 164 21.16 -1.97 -4.02
N TYR A 165 21.04 -3.24 -4.39
CA TYR A 165 19.80 -4.00 -4.34
C TYR A 165 19.96 -5.24 -3.46
N ARG A 166 19.00 -5.46 -2.55
CA ARG A 166 18.98 -6.66 -1.70
C ARG A 166 17.58 -7.24 -1.68
N ALA A 167 17.45 -8.55 -1.54
CA ALA A 167 16.17 -9.23 -1.35
C ALA A 167 16.09 -9.87 0.04
N VAL A 168 15.04 -9.56 0.79
CA VAL A 168 14.68 -10.26 2.03
C VAL A 168 13.83 -11.47 1.64
N PRO A 169 14.28 -12.69 1.98
CA PRO A 169 13.64 -13.94 1.53
C PRO A 169 12.20 -14.10 2.02
N PRO A 170 11.41 -14.98 1.36
CA PRO A 170 10.09 -15.39 1.83
C PRO A 170 10.12 -15.92 3.26
N ALA A 171 9.00 -15.83 3.97
CA ALA A 171 8.84 -16.28 5.35
C ALA A 171 9.77 -15.60 6.37
N THR A 172 10.22 -14.37 6.09
CA THR A 172 11.03 -13.55 7.02
C THR A 172 10.16 -12.60 7.82
N GLY A 173 9.24 -11.89 7.17
CA GLY A 173 8.33 -10.92 7.80
C GLY A 173 7.65 -10.03 6.79
N ILE A 174 6.72 -9.21 7.28
CA ILE A 174 6.05 -8.15 6.51
C ILE A 174 7.04 -7.00 6.31
N ILE A 175 7.11 -6.48 5.08
CA ILE A 175 7.98 -5.38 4.67
C ILE A 175 8.03 -4.23 5.68
N HIS A 176 6.87 -3.76 6.19
CA HIS A 176 6.84 -2.59 7.05
C HIS A 176 7.37 -2.87 8.46
N GLN A 177 7.13 -4.07 8.98
CA GLN A 177 7.68 -4.48 10.29
C GLN A 177 9.18 -4.74 10.21
N VAL A 178 9.64 -5.45 9.18
CA VAL A 178 11.08 -5.65 8.93
C VAL A 178 11.78 -4.31 8.72
N ASN A 179 11.12 -3.36 8.05
CA ASN A 179 11.65 -2.02 7.83
C ASN A 179 11.86 -1.26 9.14
N ILE A 180 10.84 -1.16 9.99
CA ILE A 180 10.93 -0.39 11.24
C ILE A 180 11.82 -1.08 12.29
N GLU A 181 11.82 -2.42 12.32
CA GLU A 181 12.61 -3.19 13.28
C GLU A 181 14.09 -3.31 12.89
N PHE A 182 14.43 -3.30 11.59
CA PHE A 182 15.77 -3.66 11.12
C PHE A 182 16.34 -2.78 10.00
N LEU A 183 15.60 -2.52 8.90
CA LEU A 183 16.19 -1.92 7.70
C LEU A 183 16.45 -0.40 7.82
N SER A 184 15.73 0.30 8.69
CA SER A 184 15.87 1.75 8.85
C SER A 184 16.93 2.11 9.88
N ASP A 185 17.81 3.04 9.53
CA ASP A 185 18.84 3.59 10.42
C ASP A 185 18.40 4.89 11.14
N VAL A 186 17.24 5.45 10.77
CA VAL A 186 16.69 6.74 11.25
C VAL A 186 17.52 7.93 10.77
N ILE A 187 18.82 7.94 10.99
CA ILE A 187 19.80 8.87 10.43
C ILE A 187 20.83 8.06 9.65
N ILE A 188 21.11 8.49 8.44
CA ILE A 188 22.09 7.84 7.58
C ILE A 188 23.44 8.54 7.72
N GLU A 189 24.51 7.74 7.87
CA GLU A 189 25.89 8.17 7.71
C GLU A 189 26.42 7.62 6.37
N LYS A 190 26.84 8.50 5.47
CA LYS A 190 27.48 8.10 4.23
C LYS A 190 28.67 9.04 3.95
N ASP A 191 29.85 8.47 3.86
CA ASP A 191 31.10 9.21 3.58
C ASP A 191 31.35 10.38 4.55
N GLY A 192 30.99 10.20 5.83
CA GLY A 192 31.12 11.23 6.88
C GLY A 192 30.03 12.32 6.83
N LEU A 193 29.01 12.19 5.98
CA LEU A 193 27.86 13.08 5.91
C LEU A 193 26.67 12.44 6.63
N LEU A 194 26.06 13.20 7.55
CA LEU A 194 24.83 12.81 8.25
C LEU A 194 23.61 13.46 7.61
N TYR A 195 22.53 12.70 7.44
CA TYR A 195 21.25 13.18 6.96
C TYR A 195 20.10 12.26 7.39
N PRO A 196 18.84 12.76 7.43
CA PRO A 196 17.68 11.95 7.79
C PRO A 196 17.47 10.81 6.80
N ASP A 197 17.14 9.62 7.32
CA ASP A 197 16.54 8.58 6.50
C ASP A 197 15.18 9.07 5.98
N SER A 198 14.93 8.82 4.72
CA SER A 198 13.67 9.14 4.07
C SER A 198 13.44 8.16 2.93
N MET A 199 12.19 7.78 2.68
CA MET A 199 11.99 6.68 1.77
C MET A 199 10.72 6.75 0.94
N PHE A 200 10.78 6.12 -0.24
CA PHE A 200 9.62 5.67 -0.98
C PHE A 200 9.43 4.16 -0.83
N GLY A 201 8.20 3.73 -0.85
CA GLY A 201 7.88 2.31 -0.93
C GLY A 201 6.79 2.03 -1.95
N THR A 202 6.83 0.86 -2.57
CA THR A 202 5.79 0.45 -3.53
C THR A 202 4.54 -0.12 -2.84
N ASP A 203 4.44 0.06 -1.53
CA ASP A 203 3.25 -0.28 -0.75
C ASP A 203 2.69 0.95 -0.02
N SER A 204 1.36 1.05 0.05
CA SER A 204 0.70 2.20 0.70
C SER A 204 1.04 2.32 2.19
N HIS A 205 1.28 1.21 2.89
CA HIS A 205 1.60 1.20 4.33
C HIS A 205 3.09 1.41 4.65
N THR A 206 3.90 1.81 3.66
CA THR A 206 5.24 2.37 3.88
C THR A 206 5.21 3.47 4.94
N THR A 207 4.08 4.15 5.08
CA THR A 207 3.81 5.17 6.09
C THR A 207 4.03 4.71 7.53
N MET A 208 4.06 3.41 7.83
CA MET A 208 4.37 2.89 9.16
C MET A 208 5.72 3.40 9.69
N ILE A 209 6.69 3.62 8.80
CA ILE A 209 8.03 4.09 9.16
C ILE A 209 8.02 5.48 9.79
N ASN A 210 6.97 6.28 9.56
CA ASN A 210 6.84 7.59 10.18
C ASN A 210 6.69 7.51 11.72
N GLY A 211 6.31 6.35 12.24
CA GLY A 211 6.24 6.11 13.69
C GLY A 211 7.59 6.20 14.40
N ILE A 212 8.70 5.92 13.71
CA ILE A 212 10.08 6.03 14.26
C ILE A 212 10.74 7.38 13.94
N GLY A 213 10.02 8.28 13.25
CA GLY A 213 10.55 9.58 12.86
C GLY A 213 11.30 9.60 11.54
N VAL A 214 11.02 8.65 10.65
CA VAL A 214 11.51 8.61 9.26
C VAL A 214 10.39 9.01 8.32
N LEU A 215 10.64 10.00 7.47
CA LEU A 215 9.66 10.46 6.50
C LEU A 215 9.57 9.47 5.33
N GLY A 216 8.42 8.83 5.17
CA GLY A 216 8.21 7.86 4.09
C GLY A 216 6.74 7.67 3.74
N TRP A 217 6.48 7.38 2.46
CA TRP A 217 5.14 7.10 1.96
C TRP A 217 5.12 6.18 0.74
N GLY A 218 3.93 5.68 0.43
CA GLY A 218 3.70 4.83 -0.73
C GLY A 218 3.67 5.61 -2.04
N VAL A 219 4.34 5.07 -3.06
CA VAL A 219 4.38 5.59 -4.43
C VAL A 219 4.06 4.49 -5.43
N GLY A 220 3.81 4.86 -6.70
CA GLY A 220 3.70 3.91 -7.79
C GLY A 220 5.05 3.27 -8.17
N GLY A 221 5.02 2.11 -8.84
CA GLY A 221 6.24 1.42 -9.30
C GLY A 221 7.11 2.33 -10.15
N ILE A 222 6.54 3.05 -11.11
CA ILE A 222 7.29 3.97 -12.00
C ILE A 222 7.98 5.09 -11.22
N GLU A 223 7.32 5.65 -10.20
CA GLU A 223 7.90 6.70 -9.37
C GLU A 223 9.04 6.14 -8.50
N ALA A 224 8.88 4.91 -7.98
CA ALA A 224 9.95 4.21 -7.28
C ALA A 224 11.15 3.94 -8.20
N GLU A 225 10.92 3.46 -9.44
CA GLU A 225 11.94 3.25 -10.46
C GLU A 225 12.72 4.53 -10.75
N ALA A 226 12.00 5.64 -10.95
CA ALA A 226 12.62 6.94 -11.20
C ALA A 226 13.51 7.37 -10.02
N ALA A 227 13.02 7.24 -8.79
CA ALA A 227 13.78 7.55 -7.58
C ALA A 227 15.02 6.66 -7.42
N MET A 228 14.89 5.36 -7.71
CA MET A 228 16.01 4.41 -7.70
C MET A 228 17.11 4.82 -8.69
N LEU A 229 16.74 5.41 -9.83
CA LEU A 229 17.64 5.86 -10.89
C LEU A 229 18.09 7.32 -10.75
N GLY A 230 17.85 7.93 -9.57
CA GLY A 230 18.34 9.26 -9.22
C GLY A 230 17.48 10.43 -9.70
N GLU A 231 16.32 10.16 -10.31
CA GLU A 231 15.38 11.22 -10.70
C GLU A 231 14.62 11.75 -9.45
N ALA A 232 14.26 13.04 -9.49
CA ALA A 232 13.44 13.64 -8.44
C ALA A 232 11.95 13.35 -8.67
N SER A 233 11.21 13.10 -7.60
CA SER A 233 9.76 13.14 -7.60
C SER A 233 9.28 14.55 -7.29
N TYR A 234 8.40 15.10 -8.14
CA TYR A 234 7.90 16.46 -8.00
C TYR A 234 6.47 16.43 -7.47
N PHE A 235 6.22 17.16 -6.39
CA PHE A 235 4.88 17.32 -5.83
C PHE A 235 4.70 18.73 -5.26
N PRO A 236 3.45 19.26 -5.17
CA PRO A 236 3.19 20.56 -4.57
C PRO A 236 3.69 20.61 -3.11
N ILE A 237 4.11 21.78 -2.65
CA ILE A 237 4.43 21.96 -1.22
C ILE A 237 3.22 21.47 -0.40
N PRO A 238 3.39 20.48 0.50
CA PRO A 238 2.26 19.87 1.18
C PRO A 238 1.69 20.81 2.25
N GLU A 239 0.36 20.81 2.36
CA GLU A 239 -0.26 21.27 3.60
C GLU A 239 0.08 20.29 4.73
N VAL A 240 0.39 20.81 5.92
CA VAL A 240 0.68 19.99 7.10
C VAL A 240 -0.38 20.20 8.16
N ILE A 241 -1.09 19.12 8.48
CA ILE A 241 -2.11 19.10 9.54
C ILE A 241 -1.45 18.64 10.83
N GLY A 242 -1.40 19.52 11.84
CA GLY A 242 -0.93 19.15 13.17
C GLY A 242 -2.03 18.45 13.97
N VAL A 243 -1.76 17.26 14.49
CA VAL A 243 -2.66 16.55 15.40
C VAL A 243 -2.12 16.72 16.83
N HIS A 244 -2.81 17.53 17.61
CA HIS A 244 -2.45 17.81 19.00
C HIS A 244 -3.03 16.73 19.92
N LEU A 245 -2.16 15.90 20.48
CA LEU A 245 -2.53 14.81 21.38
C LEU A 245 -2.45 15.27 22.84
N THR A 246 -3.55 15.10 23.55
CA THR A 246 -3.64 15.40 24.99
C THR A 246 -4.11 14.18 25.77
N GLY A 247 -3.99 14.20 27.10
CA GLY A 247 -4.41 13.08 27.96
C GLY A 247 -3.53 11.84 27.80
N GLU A 248 -4.03 10.73 28.32
CA GLU A 248 -3.40 9.40 28.27
C GLU A 248 -4.40 8.35 27.81
N LEU A 249 -3.94 7.31 27.13
CA LEU A 249 -4.77 6.23 26.65
C LEU A 249 -5.37 5.44 27.84
N PRO A 250 -6.72 5.25 27.92
CA PRO A 250 -7.35 4.49 28.99
C PRO A 250 -6.83 3.05 29.07
N LYS A 251 -6.83 2.47 30.28
CA LYS A 251 -6.31 1.10 30.51
C LYS A 251 -6.99 0.01 29.69
N ILE A 252 -8.25 0.25 29.30
CA ILE A 252 -9.06 -0.69 28.53
C ILE A 252 -8.93 -0.52 27.01
N ALA A 253 -8.33 0.57 26.56
CA ALA A 253 -8.15 0.88 25.14
C ALA A 253 -6.77 0.43 24.65
N THR A 254 -6.69 0.10 23.38
CA THR A 254 -5.49 -0.36 22.69
C THR A 254 -5.04 0.65 21.64
N ALA A 255 -3.82 0.48 21.11
CA ALA A 255 -3.34 1.23 19.96
C ALA A 255 -4.26 1.08 18.73
N THR A 256 -4.92 -0.07 18.59
CA THR A 256 -5.89 -0.31 17.52
C THR A 256 -7.09 0.64 17.65
N ASP A 257 -7.65 0.75 18.86
CA ASP A 257 -8.78 1.65 19.12
C ASP A 257 -8.41 3.11 18.81
N LEU A 258 -7.20 3.52 19.19
CA LEU A 258 -6.64 4.83 18.87
C LEU A 258 -6.52 5.04 17.37
N ALA A 259 -5.91 4.11 16.65
CA ALA A 259 -5.70 4.21 15.20
C ALA A 259 -7.03 4.26 14.42
N LEU A 260 -8.01 3.46 14.81
CA LEU A 260 -9.36 3.49 14.23
C LEU A 260 -10.07 4.83 14.52
N LYS A 261 -9.94 5.37 15.74
CA LYS A 261 -10.50 6.69 16.09
C LYS A 261 -9.85 7.82 15.32
N ILE A 262 -8.53 7.81 15.21
CA ILE A 262 -7.78 8.79 14.40
C ILE A 262 -8.21 8.69 12.94
N THR A 263 -8.38 7.49 12.41
CA THR A 263 -8.86 7.27 11.03
C THR A 263 -10.23 7.89 10.81
N GLN A 264 -11.16 7.71 11.72
CA GLN A 264 -12.49 8.34 11.66
C GLN A 264 -12.39 9.86 11.67
N VAL A 265 -11.65 10.44 12.62
CA VAL A 265 -11.53 11.90 12.79
C VAL A 265 -10.86 12.53 11.58
N LEU A 266 -9.68 12.06 11.18
CA LEU A 266 -8.91 12.65 10.10
C LEU A 266 -9.61 12.49 8.73
N ARG A 267 -10.33 11.39 8.55
CA ARG A 267 -11.16 11.23 7.33
C ARG A 267 -12.26 12.28 7.25
N SER A 268 -12.88 12.65 8.38
CA SER A 268 -13.88 13.72 8.43
C SER A 268 -13.29 15.12 8.26
N GLU A 269 -12.00 15.29 8.59
CA GLU A 269 -11.26 16.54 8.42
C GLU A 269 -10.68 16.75 7.00
N ASN A 270 -10.93 15.80 6.10
CA ASN A 270 -10.47 15.82 4.72
C ASN A 270 -8.96 16.09 4.57
N VAL A 271 -8.15 15.21 5.15
CA VAL A 271 -6.68 15.27 5.09
C VAL A 271 -6.10 14.60 3.84
N VAL A 272 -6.92 14.32 2.83
CA VAL A 272 -6.50 13.62 1.61
C VAL A 272 -5.36 14.36 0.91
N GLY A 273 -4.27 13.65 0.68
CA GLY A 273 -3.06 14.16 0.03
C GLY A 273 -2.22 15.13 0.86
N LYS A 274 -2.61 15.40 2.11
CA LYS A 274 -1.88 16.26 3.04
C LYS A 274 -0.89 15.45 3.87
N PHE A 275 0.07 16.13 4.48
CA PHE A 275 0.89 15.55 5.53
C PHE A 275 0.19 15.72 6.88
N VAL A 276 0.28 14.70 7.73
CA VAL A 276 -0.18 14.73 9.11
C VAL A 276 1.02 14.61 10.02
N GLU A 277 1.10 15.45 11.06
CA GLU A 277 2.19 15.44 12.03
C GLU A 277 1.62 15.46 13.44
N TYR A 278 2.06 14.53 14.28
CA TYR A 278 1.55 14.37 15.65
C TYR A 278 2.44 15.12 16.64
N PHE A 279 1.84 15.84 17.59
CA PHE A 279 2.54 16.58 18.62
C PHE A 279 1.68 16.69 19.89
N GLY A 280 2.25 17.30 20.92
CA GLY A 280 1.55 17.55 22.17
C GLY A 280 1.96 16.62 23.33
N PRO A 281 1.43 16.87 24.53
CA PRO A 281 1.84 16.15 25.76
C PRO A 281 1.44 14.66 25.75
N GLY A 282 0.41 14.29 25.01
CA GLY A 282 -0.05 12.90 24.87
C GLY A 282 0.96 11.96 24.21
N LEU A 283 1.93 12.50 23.43
CA LEU A 283 2.98 11.68 22.80
C LEU A 283 3.76 10.83 23.81
N LYS A 284 3.97 11.32 25.03
CA LYS A 284 4.73 10.63 26.08
C LYS A 284 4.07 9.34 26.57
N SER A 285 2.77 9.22 26.38
CA SER A 285 2.00 8.02 26.79
C SER A 285 1.96 6.93 25.72
N LEU A 286 2.43 7.24 24.50
CA LEU A 286 2.41 6.32 23.37
C LEU A 286 3.79 5.68 23.16
N SER A 287 3.85 4.35 23.27
CA SER A 287 5.01 3.58 22.88
C SER A 287 5.30 3.76 21.37
N LEU A 288 6.50 3.46 20.93
CA LEU A 288 6.81 3.53 19.51
C LEU A 288 5.92 2.58 18.68
N ALA A 289 5.58 1.43 19.20
CA ALA A 289 4.66 0.49 18.55
C ALA A 289 3.24 1.07 18.37
N ASP A 290 2.75 1.86 19.33
CA ASP A 290 1.48 2.58 19.21
C ASP A 290 1.54 3.64 18.10
N ARG A 291 2.64 4.41 18.04
CA ARG A 291 2.89 5.39 16.99
C ARG A 291 2.96 4.73 15.61
N ALA A 292 3.66 3.60 15.51
CA ALA A 292 3.76 2.83 14.28
C ALA A 292 2.38 2.32 13.80
N THR A 293 1.52 1.87 14.74
CA THR A 293 0.15 1.44 14.46
C THR A 293 -0.67 2.59 13.85
N VAL A 294 -0.58 3.79 14.42
CA VAL A 294 -1.26 5.00 13.92
C VAL A 294 -0.71 5.45 12.58
N ALA A 295 0.62 5.50 12.44
CA ALA A 295 1.30 5.90 11.20
C ALA A 295 1.01 4.96 10.04
N ASN A 296 0.89 3.64 10.32
CA ASN A 296 0.53 2.63 9.34
C ASN A 296 -0.81 2.93 8.65
N MET A 297 -1.79 3.45 9.37
CA MET A 297 -3.13 3.73 8.86
C MET A 297 -3.25 5.08 8.13
N ALA A 298 -2.16 5.77 7.81
CA ALA A 298 -2.21 7.02 7.04
C ALA A 298 -2.97 6.89 5.71
N PRO A 299 -2.83 5.82 4.93
CA PRO A 299 -3.64 5.62 3.72
C PRO A 299 -5.15 5.52 4.00
N GLU A 300 -5.54 4.95 5.13
CA GLU A 300 -6.95 4.76 5.50
C GLU A 300 -7.61 6.09 5.90
N TYR A 301 -6.90 7.00 6.57
CA TYR A 301 -7.42 8.35 6.77
C TYR A 301 -7.14 9.30 5.59
N GLY A 302 -6.39 8.87 4.57
CA GLY A 302 -6.20 9.55 3.30
C GLY A 302 -4.98 10.49 3.25
N ALA A 303 -4.18 10.55 4.30
CA ALA A 303 -2.97 11.37 4.33
C ALA A 303 -1.81 10.72 3.55
N THR A 304 -0.88 11.55 3.07
CA THR A 304 0.36 11.07 2.45
C THR A 304 1.27 10.42 3.49
N CYS A 305 1.35 10.99 4.69
CA CYS A 305 2.09 10.42 5.83
C CYS A 305 1.42 10.78 7.16
N GLY A 306 1.75 10.03 8.22
CA GLY A 306 1.36 10.32 9.60
C GLY A 306 2.60 10.30 10.48
N TYR A 307 3.28 11.45 10.58
CA TYR A 307 4.63 11.56 11.10
C TYR A 307 4.67 11.82 12.61
N PHE A 308 5.48 11.05 13.30
CA PHE A 308 5.84 11.27 14.71
C PHE A 308 7.29 11.75 14.78
N PRO A 309 7.56 12.88 15.43
CA PRO A 309 8.93 13.40 15.52
C PRO A 309 9.83 12.50 16.37
N ILE A 310 11.12 12.50 16.07
CA ILE A 310 12.16 11.75 16.79
C ILE A 310 12.26 12.29 18.24
N ASP A 311 12.17 11.39 19.21
CA ASP A 311 12.31 11.70 20.64
C ASP A 311 13.03 10.57 21.40
N ASP A 312 13.01 10.62 22.73
CA ASP A 312 13.62 9.60 23.58
C ASP A 312 13.02 8.20 23.35
N GLU A 313 11.72 8.12 23.01
CA GLU A 313 11.07 6.84 22.70
C GLU A 313 11.61 6.21 21.40
N THR A 314 11.93 7.05 20.40
CA THR A 314 12.65 6.61 19.19
C THR A 314 14.00 5.96 19.55
N LEU A 315 14.80 6.65 20.41
CA LEU A 315 16.11 6.14 20.83
C LEU A 315 15.99 4.84 21.65
N ASN A 316 14.97 4.73 22.51
CA ASN A 316 14.69 3.52 23.28
C ASN A 316 14.34 2.34 22.37
N TYR A 317 13.51 2.60 21.34
CA TYR A 317 13.16 1.56 20.38
C TYR A 317 14.36 1.12 19.52
N MET A 318 15.24 2.04 19.14
CA MET A 318 16.49 1.70 18.46
C MET A 318 17.38 0.79 19.32
N ARG A 319 17.44 1.01 20.67
CA ARG A 319 18.14 0.12 21.58
C ARG A 319 17.48 -1.25 21.69
N LEU A 320 16.15 -1.28 21.81
CA LEU A 320 15.36 -2.53 21.87
C LEU A 320 15.59 -3.38 20.63
N THR A 321 15.55 -2.76 19.45
CA THR A 321 15.71 -3.42 18.15
C THR A 321 17.17 -3.61 17.73
N ASN A 322 18.08 -3.54 18.70
CA ASN A 322 19.50 -3.86 18.58
C ASN A 322 20.31 -2.99 17.60
N ARG A 323 19.93 -1.71 17.38
CA ARG A 323 20.83 -0.75 16.70
C ARG A 323 22.05 -0.48 17.57
N ASP A 324 23.18 -0.14 16.90
CA ASP A 324 24.43 0.15 17.58
C ASP A 324 24.34 1.41 18.45
N GLU A 325 24.84 1.34 19.69
CA GLU A 325 24.74 2.46 20.65
C GLU A 325 25.53 3.69 20.18
N GLU A 326 26.67 3.51 19.48
CA GLU A 326 27.41 4.63 18.90
C GLU A 326 26.57 5.37 17.86
N HIS A 327 25.86 4.63 17.01
CA HIS A 327 24.94 5.16 16.01
C HIS A 327 23.75 5.87 16.67
N ILE A 328 23.21 5.34 17.77
CA ILE A 328 22.11 5.97 18.51
C ILE A 328 22.57 7.33 19.09
N GLN A 329 23.79 7.41 19.62
CA GLN A 329 24.35 8.66 20.12
C GLN A 329 24.58 9.69 19.02
N VAL A 330 25.02 9.25 17.83
CA VAL A 330 25.13 10.09 16.63
C VAL A 330 23.76 10.59 16.21
N THR A 331 22.75 9.71 16.18
CA THR A 331 21.35 10.06 15.87
C THR A 331 20.82 11.13 16.80
N GLU A 332 20.98 10.97 18.11
CA GLU A 332 20.57 11.95 19.12
C GLU A 332 21.26 13.30 18.93
N ALA A 333 22.59 13.27 18.81
CA ALA A 333 23.39 14.50 18.68
C ALA A 333 23.05 15.26 17.40
N TYR A 334 22.93 14.56 16.26
CA TYR A 334 22.59 15.17 14.97
C TYR A 334 21.18 15.76 14.98
N THR A 335 20.19 15.00 15.45
CA THR A 335 18.79 15.46 15.43
C THR A 335 18.56 16.66 16.34
N LYS A 336 19.27 16.73 17.49
CA LYS A 336 19.27 17.91 18.37
C LYS A 336 19.97 19.10 17.71
N ALA A 337 21.14 18.89 17.09
CA ALA A 337 21.90 19.94 16.41
C ALA A 337 21.14 20.50 15.19
N ASN A 338 20.38 19.68 14.49
CA ASN A 338 19.68 20.07 13.26
C ASN A 338 18.16 20.28 13.45
N HIS A 339 17.72 20.49 14.70
CA HIS A 339 16.30 20.77 15.04
C HIS A 339 15.30 19.71 14.58
N LEU A 340 15.70 18.45 14.51
CA LEU A 340 14.85 17.31 14.14
C LEU A 340 14.39 16.48 15.35
N PHE A 341 15.00 16.70 16.53
CA PHE A 341 14.58 16.11 17.80
C PHE A 341 13.38 16.87 18.35
N TYR A 342 12.36 16.17 18.85
CA TYR A 342 11.14 16.77 19.37
C TYR A 342 11.41 17.69 20.57
N ASP A 343 10.97 18.93 20.46
CA ASP A 343 11.07 19.94 21.49
C ASP A 343 9.66 20.47 21.82
N PRO A 344 9.06 20.04 22.94
CA PRO A 344 7.70 20.45 23.31
C PRO A 344 7.58 21.94 23.68
N SER A 345 8.72 22.65 23.84
CA SER A 345 8.73 24.10 24.10
C SER A 345 8.57 24.93 22.83
N LYS A 346 8.68 24.32 21.63
CA LYS A 346 8.59 24.97 20.34
C LYS A 346 7.39 24.45 19.58
N GLU A 347 6.44 25.32 19.29
CA GLU A 347 5.29 24.98 18.46
C GLU A 347 5.59 25.31 17.00
N ALA A 348 5.52 24.28 16.14
CA ALA A 348 5.54 24.48 14.70
C ALA A 348 4.23 25.14 14.22
N LYS A 349 4.29 25.89 13.14
CA LYS A 349 3.11 26.44 12.48
C LYS A 349 2.54 25.40 11.53
N TYR A 350 1.35 24.95 11.79
CA TYR A 350 0.61 24.02 10.94
C TYR A 350 -0.39 24.76 10.06
N THR A 351 -0.78 24.15 8.94
CA THR A 351 -1.88 24.68 8.09
C THR A 351 -3.21 24.61 8.85
N LYS A 352 -3.40 23.56 9.63
CA LYS A 352 -4.56 23.37 10.51
C LYS A 352 -4.14 22.51 11.70
N ILE A 353 -4.80 22.69 12.84
CA ILE A 353 -4.63 21.84 14.03
C ILE A 353 -5.94 21.08 14.29
N VAL A 354 -5.80 19.79 14.62
CA VAL A 354 -6.88 18.90 15.04
C VAL A 354 -6.57 18.40 16.44
N GLU A 355 -7.51 18.59 17.37
CA GLU A 355 -7.36 18.19 18.76
C GLU A 355 -7.88 16.76 18.98
N ILE A 356 -7.10 15.92 19.64
CA ILE A 356 -7.50 14.57 20.04
C ILE A 356 -7.11 14.34 21.52
N ASP A 357 -8.12 14.12 22.34
CA ASP A 357 -7.93 13.69 23.74
C ASP A 357 -7.86 12.17 23.80
N LEU A 358 -6.67 11.63 24.13
CA LEU A 358 -6.44 10.19 24.27
C LEU A 358 -7.32 9.56 25.34
N SER A 359 -7.70 10.30 26.39
CA SER A 359 -8.56 9.80 27.46
C SER A 359 -9.99 9.46 27.01
N SER A 360 -10.40 9.98 25.85
CA SER A 360 -11.72 9.73 25.24
C SER A 360 -11.81 8.43 24.45
N ILE A 361 -10.69 7.74 24.21
CA ILE A 361 -10.63 6.52 23.38
C ILE A 361 -11.32 5.38 24.11
N LYS A 362 -12.14 4.62 23.38
CA LYS A 362 -12.88 3.47 23.89
C LYS A 362 -12.66 2.25 23.03
N PRO A 363 -12.80 1.03 23.57
CA PRO A 363 -12.77 -0.20 22.78
C PRO A 363 -13.74 -0.14 21.60
N SER A 364 -13.23 -0.43 20.42
CA SER A 364 -13.94 -0.19 19.15
C SER A 364 -13.58 -1.24 18.12
N ILE A 365 -14.45 -1.35 17.13
CA ILE A 365 -14.18 -2.04 15.86
C ILE A 365 -14.48 -1.07 14.69
N SER A 366 -14.11 -1.43 13.48
CA SER A 366 -14.53 -0.66 12.30
C SER A 366 -15.08 -1.57 11.21
N GLY A 367 -16.20 -1.17 10.63
CA GLY A 367 -16.87 -1.93 9.58
C GLY A 367 -18.29 -1.46 9.30
N PRO A 368 -19.05 -2.24 8.51
CA PRO A 368 -18.73 -3.57 7.97
C PRO A 368 -17.94 -3.59 6.64
N LYS A 369 -17.55 -2.43 6.08
CA LYS A 369 -16.94 -2.35 4.74
C LYS A 369 -15.80 -1.33 4.62
N ARG A 370 -15.60 -0.44 5.62
CA ARG A 370 -14.59 0.62 5.54
C ARG A 370 -13.87 0.86 6.87
N PRO A 371 -12.57 1.18 6.86
CA PRO A 371 -11.77 1.39 8.09
C PRO A 371 -12.22 2.60 8.91
N GLN A 372 -12.75 3.65 8.27
CA GLN A 372 -13.21 4.87 8.95
C GLN A 372 -14.59 4.77 9.61
N ASP A 373 -15.33 3.69 9.35
CA ASP A 373 -16.64 3.47 9.96
C ASP A 373 -16.47 2.86 11.36
N LEU A 374 -16.04 3.70 12.30
CA LEU A 374 -15.82 3.33 13.70
C LEU A 374 -17.12 2.99 14.41
N ILE A 375 -17.11 1.90 15.16
CA ILE A 375 -18.23 1.39 15.97
C ILE A 375 -17.69 1.12 17.38
N LEU A 376 -18.31 1.70 18.41
CA LEU A 376 -17.97 1.34 19.78
C LEU A 376 -18.35 -0.12 20.03
N LEU A 377 -17.56 -0.83 20.83
CA LEU A 377 -17.79 -2.25 21.11
C LEU A 377 -19.17 -2.49 21.72
N SER A 378 -19.66 -1.55 22.58
CA SER A 378 -21.01 -1.58 23.16
C SER A 378 -22.13 -1.44 22.12
N ASP A 379 -21.85 -0.88 20.95
CA ASP A 379 -22.85 -0.58 19.92
C ASP A 379 -22.76 -1.58 18.74
N ALA A 380 -21.76 -2.48 18.77
CA ALA A 380 -21.41 -3.37 17.65
C ALA A 380 -22.57 -4.24 17.18
N LYS A 381 -23.31 -4.85 18.12
CA LYS A 381 -24.48 -5.68 17.80
C LYS A 381 -25.58 -4.88 17.09
N GLN A 382 -25.93 -3.71 17.65
CA GLN A 382 -26.99 -2.88 17.11
C GLN A 382 -26.61 -2.33 15.72
N GLU A 383 -25.36 -1.85 15.56
CA GLU A 383 -24.89 -1.35 14.25
C GLU A 383 -24.83 -2.47 13.21
N PHE A 384 -24.48 -3.71 13.59
CA PHE A 384 -24.56 -4.85 12.67
C PHE A 384 -26.00 -5.08 12.21
N GLN A 385 -26.97 -5.11 13.13
CA GLN A 385 -28.38 -5.28 12.80
C GLN A 385 -28.91 -4.14 11.90
N ASP A 386 -28.51 -2.93 12.18
CA ASP A 386 -28.87 -1.76 11.37
C ASP A 386 -28.24 -1.82 9.98
N ALA A 387 -26.99 -2.28 9.89
CA ALA A 387 -26.28 -2.45 8.61
C ALA A 387 -26.94 -3.51 7.71
N VAL A 388 -27.50 -4.58 8.25
CA VAL A 388 -28.22 -5.60 7.49
C VAL A 388 -29.39 -4.97 6.74
N VAL A 389 -30.19 -4.13 7.37
CA VAL A 389 -31.42 -3.56 6.80
C VAL A 389 -31.22 -2.19 6.12
N ARG A 390 -30.12 -1.48 6.43
CA ARG A 390 -29.80 -0.20 5.83
C ARG A 390 -29.65 -0.36 4.31
N GLU A 391 -30.10 0.63 3.54
CA GLU A 391 -29.97 0.67 2.08
C GLU A 391 -28.60 0.22 1.61
N ALA A 392 -28.58 -0.61 0.54
CA ALA A 392 -27.35 -1.16 -0.01
C ALA A 392 -26.35 -0.07 -0.40
N GLY A 393 -25.16 -0.14 0.15
CA GLY A 393 -24.12 0.88 -0.05
C GLY A 393 -22.89 0.63 0.85
N VAL A 394 -22.17 1.71 1.13
CA VAL A 394 -20.92 1.63 1.89
C VAL A 394 -21.08 1.17 3.35
N ARG A 395 -22.27 1.37 3.94
CA ARG A 395 -22.55 0.99 5.34
C ARG A 395 -23.75 0.05 5.48
N GLY A 396 -24.36 -0.39 4.40
CA GLY A 396 -25.58 -1.20 4.42
C GLY A 396 -25.55 -2.33 3.41
N PHE A 397 -26.39 -3.34 3.66
CA PHE A 397 -26.53 -4.53 2.80
C PHE A 397 -27.86 -4.53 2.04
N GLY A 398 -28.86 -3.73 2.45
CA GLY A 398 -30.17 -3.65 1.79
C GLY A 398 -30.96 -4.93 1.89
N LEU A 399 -30.80 -5.69 2.97
CA LEU A 399 -31.49 -6.97 3.18
C LEU A 399 -32.74 -6.75 4.06
N ASP A 400 -33.65 -7.70 4.02
CA ASP A 400 -34.84 -7.69 4.86
C ASP A 400 -34.48 -8.03 6.31
N LYS A 401 -35.32 -7.60 7.27
CA LYS A 401 -35.09 -7.83 8.70
C LYS A 401 -35.07 -9.32 9.06
N GLU A 402 -35.79 -10.13 8.29
CA GLU A 402 -35.84 -11.58 8.42
C GLU A 402 -34.49 -12.28 8.20
N GLU A 403 -33.57 -11.61 7.46
CA GLU A 403 -32.21 -12.09 7.27
C GLU A 403 -31.44 -12.24 8.58
N LEU A 404 -31.77 -11.45 9.62
CA LEU A 404 -31.14 -11.57 10.94
C LEU A 404 -31.40 -12.94 11.60
N ALA A 405 -32.51 -13.59 11.26
CA ALA A 405 -32.89 -14.91 11.77
C ALA A 405 -32.48 -16.05 10.82
N LYS A 406 -31.84 -15.71 9.69
CA LYS A 406 -31.45 -16.72 8.69
C LYS A 406 -30.37 -17.63 9.24
N ILE A 407 -30.55 -18.92 9.03
CA ILE A 407 -29.63 -19.97 9.44
C ILE A 407 -29.24 -20.85 8.25
N ALA A 408 -28.06 -21.47 8.34
CA ALA A 408 -27.61 -22.48 7.40
C ALA A 408 -27.01 -23.67 8.16
N ASN A 409 -27.20 -24.88 7.67
CA ASN A 409 -26.56 -26.07 8.22
C ASN A 409 -25.25 -26.32 7.49
N VAL A 410 -24.20 -26.56 8.26
CA VAL A 410 -22.88 -26.97 7.79
C VAL A 410 -22.75 -28.47 8.12
N ASP A 411 -22.81 -29.32 7.08
CA ASP A 411 -22.77 -30.76 7.22
C ASP A 411 -21.33 -31.25 7.03
N PHE A 412 -20.71 -31.70 8.12
CA PHE A 412 -19.45 -32.43 8.15
C PHE A 412 -19.71 -33.94 7.99
N GLU A 413 -18.68 -34.76 7.79
CA GLU A 413 -18.85 -36.22 7.60
C GLU A 413 -19.62 -36.89 8.76
N ASP A 414 -19.32 -36.51 10.01
CA ASP A 414 -19.83 -37.18 11.21
C ASP A 414 -20.86 -36.38 12.01
N TYR A 415 -21.04 -35.08 11.73
CA TYR A 415 -21.95 -34.21 12.46
C TYR A 415 -22.34 -32.98 11.62
N SER A 416 -23.34 -32.23 12.11
CA SER A 416 -23.75 -30.95 11.51
C SER A 416 -23.70 -29.84 12.54
N GLU A 417 -23.30 -28.65 12.13
CA GLU A 417 -23.39 -27.41 12.89
C GLU A 417 -24.32 -26.42 12.21
N THR A 418 -24.92 -25.54 12.98
CA THR A 418 -25.78 -24.48 12.46
C THR A 418 -25.05 -23.14 12.55
N ILE A 419 -24.94 -22.44 11.46
CA ILE A 419 -24.45 -21.05 11.39
C ILE A 419 -25.60 -20.11 11.06
N GLN A 420 -25.47 -18.84 11.42
CA GLN A 420 -26.51 -17.82 11.22
C GLN A 420 -25.92 -16.54 10.65
N THR A 421 -26.76 -15.64 10.18
CA THR A 421 -26.37 -14.31 9.70
C THR A 421 -25.45 -13.64 10.71
N GLY A 422 -24.32 -13.10 10.21
CA GLY A 422 -23.23 -12.58 11.04
C GLY A 422 -22.19 -13.63 11.47
N HIS A 423 -22.33 -14.90 11.01
CA HIS A 423 -21.33 -15.93 11.30
C HIS A 423 -19.92 -15.47 10.95
N VAL A 424 -18.99 -15.63 11.87
CA VAL A 424 -17.56 -15.32 11.68
C VAL A 424 -16.93 -16.47 10.88
N ALA A 425 -16.94 -16.35 9.54
CA ALA A 425 -16.32 -17.36 8.69
C ALA A 425 -14.79 -17.29 8.71
N ILE A 426 -14.21 -16.09 8.97
CA ILE A 426 -12.78 -15.86 9.08
C ILE A 426 -12.48 -15.01 10.30
N ALA A 427 -11.54 -15.46 11.15
CA ALA A 427 -10.95 -14.70 12.23
C ALA A 427 -9.42 -14.71 12.08
N ALA A 428 -8.82 -13.56 11.75
CA ALA A 428 -7.42 -13.50 11.40
C ALA A 428 -6.63 -12.48 12.24
N ILE A 429 -5.62 -12.93 12.96
CA ILE A 429 -4.58 -12.07 13.52
C ILE A 429 -3.51 -11.90 12.43
N THR A 430 -3.49 -10.74 11.78
CA THR A 430 -2.74 -10.52 10.56
C THR A 430 -2.34 -9.06 10.37
N SER A 431 -1.48 -8.79 9.38
CA SER A 431 -1.10 -7.46 8.92
C SER A 431 -0.04 -6.73 9.75
N CYS A 432 0.60 -5.75 9.11
CA CYS A 432 1.60 -4.88 9.72
C CYS A 432 1.04 -3.94 10.81
N THR A 433 -0.26 -3.61 10.78
CA THR A 433 -0.84 -2.60 11.68
C THR A 433 -0.71 -3.00 13.15
N ASN A 434 -1.13 -4.20 13.51
CA ASN A 434 -1.21 -4.64 14.88
C ASN A 434 -0.09 -5.60 15.30
N THR A 435 0.45 -6.41 14.39
CA THR A 435 1.46 -7.42 14.74
C THR A 435 2.82 -6.82 15.11
N SER A 436 3.06 -5.55 14.76
CA SER A 436 4.22 -4.79 15.22
C SER A 436 4.12 -4.32 16.68
N ASN A 437 2.96 -4.45 17.31
CA ASN A 437 2.71 -4.02 18.68
C ASN A 437 2.68 -5.22 19.63
N PRO A 438 3.74 -5.44 20.43
CA PRO A 438 3.80 -6.58 21.35
C PRO A 438 2.68 -6.56 22.40
N TYR A 439 2.22 -5.38 22.80
CA TYR A 439 1.17 -5.25 23.82
C TYR A 439 -0.12 -5.96 23.38
N VAL A 440 -0.61 -5.69 22.17
CA VAL A 440 -1.87 -6.29 21.69
C VAL A 440 -1.72 -7.77 21.35
N LEU A 441 -0.52 -8.21 20.94
CA LEU A 441 -0.26 -9.64 20.69
C LEU A 441 -0.17 -10.45 21.98
N MET A 442 0.50 -9.91 23.02
CA MET A 442 0.51 -10.51 24.35
C MET A 442 -0.90 -10.54 24.95
N ALA A 443 -1.68 -9.47 24.77
CA ALA A 443 -3.08 -9.43 25.17
C ALA A 443 -3.91 -10.54 24.51
N ALA A 444 -3.76 -10.76 23.21
CA ALA A 444 -4.43 -11.84 22.49
C ALA A 444 -4.03 -13.23 23.01
N GLY A 445 -2.73 -13.45 23.23
CA GLY A 445 -2.22 -14.71 23.78
C GLY A 445 -2.69 -14.98 25.21
N LEU A 446 -2.73 -13.96 26.08
CA LEU A 446 -3.23 -14.07 27.45
C LEU A 446 -4.74 -14.31 27.46
N LEU A 447 -5.51 -13.65 26.59
CA LEU A 447 -6.94 -13.91 26.43
C LEU A 447 -7.17 -15.35 25.98
N ALA A 448 -6.42 -15.84 24.97
CA ALA A 448 -6.50 -17.22 24.53
C ALA A 448 -6.17 -18.21 25.66
N LYS A 449 -5.17 -17.92 26.49
CA LYS A 449 -4.82 -18.72 27.65
C LYS A 449 -6.01 -18.85 28.63
N LYS A 450 -6.57 -17.73 29.06
CA LYS A 450 -7.70 -17.69 29.98
C LYS A 450 -8.95 -18.37 29.40
N ALA A 451 -9.19 -18.19 28.09
CA ALA A 451 -10.30 -18.85 27.39
C ALA A 451 -10.16 -20.38 27.42
N VAL A 452 -8.97 -20.89 27.06
CA VAL A 452 -8.68 -22.33 27.06
C VAL A 452 -8.74 -22.91 28.48
N GLU A 453 -8.23 -22.19 29.49
CA GLU A 453 -8.29 -22.60 30.91
C GLU A 453 -9.74 -22.64 31.43
N LYS A 454 -10.65 -21.88 30.82
CA LYS A 454 -12.11 -21.93 31.06
C LYS A 454 -12.84 -22.99 30.20
N GLY A 455 -12.13 -23.75 29.37
CA GLY A 455 -12.74 -24.78 28.53
C GLY A 455 -13.37 -24.27 27.23
N LEU A 456 -13.22 -22.98 26.88
CA LEU A 456 -13.76 -22.42 25.64
C LEU A 456 -13.02 -22.96 24.41
N LYS A 457 -13.75 -23.11 23.33
CA LYS A 457 -13.25 -23.61 22.02
C LYS A 457 -13.81 -22.74 20.89
N VAL A 458 -13.07 -22.64 19.80
CA VAL A 458 -13.57 -22.04 18.56
C VAL A 458 -14.25 -23.11 17.73
N SER A 459 -15.41 -22.79 17.14
CA SER A 459 -16.13 -23.72 16.26
C SER A 459 -15.28 -24.04 15.01
N PRO A 460 -15.29 -25.29 14.52
CA PRO A 460 -14.61 -25.67 13.27
C PRO A 460 -15.14 -24.98 12.01
N THR A 461 -16.30 -24.29 12.12
CA THR A 461 -16.85 -23.46 11.05
C THR A 461 -16.13 -22.11 10.89
N VAL A 462 -15.30 -21.71 11.88
CA VAL A 462 -14.51 -20.49 11.87
C VAL A 462 -13.10 -20.80 11.37
N LYS A 463 -12.67 -20.17 10.29
CA LYS A 463 -11.29 -20.24 9.81
C LYS A 463 -10.43 -19.25 10.61
N THR A 464 -9.59 -19.78 11.50
CA THR A 464 -8.66 -18.99 12.31
C THR A 464 -7.25 -19.00 11.71
N SER A 465 -6.49 -17.92 11.87
CA SER A 465 -5.10 -17.86 11.44
C SER A 465 -4.28 -16.82 12.20
N LEU A 466 -2.98 -17.10 12.36
CA LEU A 466 -1.98 -16.16 12.87
C LEU A 466 -0.90 -15.96 11.79
N ALA A 467 -0.80 -14.74 11.25
CA ALA A 467 0.24 -14.34 10.31
C ALA A 467 0.95 -13.08 10.83
N PRO A 468 1.97 -13.23 11.68
CA PRO A 468 2.67 -12.10 12.28
C PRO A 468 3.60 -11.41 11.29
N GLY A 469 3.96 -10.16 11.61
CA GLY A 469 4.80 -9.32 10.76
C GLY A 469 6.29 -9.60 10.86
N SER A 470 6.77 -10.35 11.87
CA SER A 470 8.16 -10.77 11.95
C SER A 470 8.31 -12.03 12.82
N LYS A 471 9.47 -12.68 12.72
CA LYS A 471 9.81 -13.82 13.57
C LYS A 471 9.97 -13.44 15.05
N VAL A 472 10.24 -12.18 15.36
CA VAL A 472 10.28 -11.64 16.73
C VAL A 472 8.96 -11.90 17.44
N VAL A 473 7.83 -11.73 16.74
CA VAL A 473 6.49 -11.97 17.29
C VAL A 473 6.33 -13.43 17.75
N THR A 474 6.67 -14.38 16.89
CA THR A 474 6.62 -15.80 17.25
C THR A 474 7.66 -16.16 18.32
N GLY A 475 8.79 -15.48 18.34
CA GLY A 475 9.83 -15.63 19.35
C GLY A 475 9.27 -15.35 20.76
N TYR A 476 8.68 -14.17 20.97
CA TYR A 476 8.14 -13.83 22.30
C TYR A 476 6.86 -14.61 22.64
N LEU A 477 6.00 -14.94 21.67
CA LEU A 477 4.83 -15.79 21.92
C LEU A 477 5.22 -17.21 22.35
N LYS A 478 6.26 -17.80 21.75
CA LYS A 478 6.83 -19.11 22.16
C LYS A 478 7.52 -19.03 23.52
N ALA A 479 8.39 -18.03 23.72
CA ALA A 479 9.10 -17.85 25.00
C ALA A 479 8.16 -17.65 26.18
N SER A 480 7.03 -16.97 25.97
CA SER A 480 6.00 -16.77 27.00
C SER A 480 5.05 -17.97 27.17
N GLY A 481 5.11 -18.98 26.27
CA GLY A 481 4.19 -20.13 26.24
C GLY A 481 2.80 -19.81 25.71
N LEU A 482 2.54 -18.58 25.26
CA LEU A 482 1.22 -18.14 24.81
C LEU A 482 0.86 -18.71 23.43
N GLN A 483 1.84 -19.03 22.58
CA GLN A 483 1.59 -19.66 21.28
C GLN A 483 0.77 -20.95 21.41
N THR A 484 1.05 -21.79 22.42
CA THR A 484 0.34 -23.06 22.65
C THR A 484 -1.16 -22.85 22.88
N TYR A 485 -1.56 -21.74 23.51
CA TYR A 485 -2.98 -21.45 23.75
C TYR A 485 -3.67 -20.88 22.51
N LEU A 486 -2.95 -20.08 21.72
CA LEU A 486 -3.43 -19.62 20.41
C LEU A 486 -3.64 -20.82 19.47
N ASP A 487 -2.70 -21.77 19.43
CA ASP A 487 -2.80 -22.99 18.61
C ASP A 487 -4.01 -23.84 19.00
N LYS A 488 -4.29 -23.97 20.30
CA LYS A 488 -5.49 -24.69 20.80
C LYS A 488 -6.81 -24.07 20.36
N LEU A 489 -6.82 -22.77 20.07
CA LEU A 489 -7.97 -22.07 19.49
C LEU A 489 -7.92 -22.02 17.95
N GLY A 490 -6.97 -22.73 17.33
CA GLY A 490 -6.80 -22.80 15.89
C GLY A 490 -6.04 -21.61 15.26
N PHE A 491 -5.57 -20.65 16.07
CA PHE A 491 -4.70 -19.55 15.61
C PHE A 491 -3.25 -20.04 15.45
N ASN A 492 -3.09 -21.11 14.66
CA ASN A 492 -1.78 -21.62 14.28
C ASN A 492 -1.08 -20.63 13.37
N LEU A 493 0.26 -20.63 13.43
CA LEU A 493 1.09 -19.84 12.54
C LEU A 493 0.95 -20.35 11.09
N VAL A 494 0.49 -19.48 10.18
CA VAL A 494 0.22 -19.83 8.77
C VAL A 494 1.22 -19.24 7.79
N GLY A 495 1.97 -18.23 8.20
CA GLY A 495 2.96 -17.54 7.35
C GLY A 495 3.46 -16.26 8.00
N TYR A 496 4.47 -15.65 7.38
CA TYR A 496 4.95 -14.31 7.70
C TYR A 496 4.74 -13.45 6.47
N GLY A 497 3.72 -12.58 6.48
CA GLY A 497 3.41 -11.77 5.31
C GLY A 497 2.02 -11.17 5.37
N CYS A 498 1.71 -10.39 4.34
CA CYS A 498 0.42 -9.74 4.16
C CYS A 498 -0.61 -10.73 3.59
N THR A 499 -1.24 -11.51 4.46
CA THR A 499 -2.16 -12.60 4.07
C THR A 499 -3.61 -12.12 3.90
N THR A 500 -4.43 -12.27 4.92
CA THR A 500 -5.88 -11.99 4.87
C THR A 500 -6.21 -10.56 4.43
N CYS A 501 -5.45 -9.56 4.84
CA CYS A 501 -5.71 -8.16 4.53
C CYS A 501 -5.63 -7.81 3.03
N ILE A 502 -4.93 -8.60 2.21
CA ILE A 502 -4.83 -8.41 0.75
C ILE A 502 -5.63 -9.43 -0.07
N GLY A 503 -6.42 -10.28 0.59
CA GLY A 503 -7.21 -11.30 -0.08
C GLY A 503 -6.50 -12.65 -0.25
N ASN A 504 -5.38 -12.87 0.45
CA ASN A 504 -4.66 -14.14 0.51
C ASN A 504 -5.14 -15.03 1.67
N SER A 505 -6.40 -14.87 2.09
CA SER A 505 -7.01 -15.67 3.16
C SER A 505 -7.21 -17.15 2.77
N GLY A 506 -7.06 -17.48 1.49
CA GLY A 506 -7.36 -18.81 0.96
C GLY A 506 -8.86 -19.15 1.01
N ASP A 507 -9.18 -20.35 0.58
CA ASP A 507 -10.57 -20.81 0.54
C ASP A 507 -11.12 -21.09 1.96
N LEU A 508 -12.43 -20.93 2.12
CA LEU A 508 -13.15 -21.44 3.28
C LEU A 508 -13.22 -22.97 3.21
N ARG A 509 -13.53 -23.63 4.35
CA ARG A 509 -13.86 -25.05 4.33
C ARG A 509 -14.99 -25.29 3.34
N PRO A 510 -14.91 -26.35 2.51
CA PRO A 510 -15.91 -26.61 1.48
C PRO A 510 -17.35 -26.67 2.00
N GLU A 511 -17.53 -27.23 3.18
CA GLU A 511 -18.84 -27.38 3.84
C GLU A 511 -19.40 -26.01 4.25
N VAL A 512 -18.55 -25.13 4.80
CA VAL A 512 -18.92 -23.75 5.20
C VAL A 512 -19.20 -22.91 3.94
N ALA A 513 -18.32 -22.98 2.94
CA ALA A 513 -18.51 -22.28 1.67
C ALA A 513 -19.82 -22.66 0.99
N LYS A 514 -20.12 -23.98 0.97
CA LYS A 514 -21.38 -24.51 0.42
C LYS A 514 -22.59 -23.96 1.16
N ALA A 515 -22.57 -24.00 2.51
CA ALA A 515 -23.68 -23.51 3.35
C ALA A 515 -23.96 -22.02 3.11
N ILE A 516 -22.88 -21.19 3.00
CA ILE A 516 -23.00 -19.75 2.72
C ILE A 516 -23.60 -19.51 1.32
N VAL A 517 -23.12 -20.22 0.30
CA VAL A 517 -23.56 -20.05 -1.08
C VAL A 517 -24.99 -20.52 -1.29
N ASP A 518 -25.34 -21.72 -0.78
CA ASP A 518 -26.66 -22.34 -0.98
C ASP A 518 -27.77 -21.51 -0.32
N THR A 519 -27.47 -20.78 0.74
CA THR A 519 -28.44 -19.98 1.49
C THR A 519 -28.33 -18.48 1.24
N ASP A 520 -27.29 -18.03 0.52
CA ASP A 520 -26.90 -16.61 0.42
C ASP A 520 -26.81 -15.96 1.83
N LEU A 521 -26.13 -16.65 2.76
CA LEU A 521 -25.98 -16.19 4.14
C LEU A 521 -25.02 -14.99 4.20
N LEU A 522 -25.39 -13.94 4.93
CA LEU A 522 -24.47 -12.84 5.21
C LEU A 522 -23.42 -13.26 6.26
N ALA A 523 -22.27 -13.73 5.78
CA ALA A 523 -21.14 -14.10 6.59
C ALA A 523 -20.21 -12.91 6.87
N SER A 524 -19.47 -12.99 8.00
CA SER A 524 -18.57 -11.97 8.47
C SER A 524 -17.11 -12.44 8.50
N ALA A 525 -16.18 -11.49 8.44
CA ALA A 525 -14.79 -11.67 8.84
C ALA A 525 -14.41 -10.65 9.91
N VAL A 526 -13.58 -11.07 10.86
CA VAL A 526 -12.99 -10.19 11.86
C VAL A 526 -11.47 -10.34 11.79
N LEU A 527 -10.77 -9.24 11.51
CA LEU A 527 -9.32 -9.28 11.32
C LEU A 527 -8.62 -8.09 11.97
N SER A 528 -7.41 -8.32 12.45
CA SER A 528 -6.56 -7.26 13.00
C SER A 528 -5.80 -6.47 11.91
N GLY A 529 -6.38 -6.36 10.72
CA GLY A 529 -5.80 -5.67 9.58
C GLY A 529 -6.09 -4.17 9.56
N ASN A 530 -5.84 -3.56 8.40
CA ASN A 530 -6.08 -2.14 8.13
C ASN A 530 -7.14 -1.88 7.05
N ARG A 531 -7.55 -2.88 6.29
CA ARG A 531 -8.56 -2.80 5.23
C ARG A 531 -9.59 -3.91 5.33
N ASN A 532 -10.85 -3.56 5.12
CA ASN A 532 -12.00 -4.45 5.24
C ASN A 532 -13.01 -4.26 4.10
N PHE A 533 -12.55 -3.90 2.92
CA PHE A 533 -13.44 -3.68 1.78
C PHE A 533 -14.13 -4.98 1.35
N GLU A 534 -15.39 -4.88 0.98
CA GLU A 534 -16.18 -6.01 0.49
C GLU A 534 -15.50 -6.68 -0.72
N GLY A 535 -15.45 -8.01 -0.70
CA GLY A 535 -14.81 -8.84 -1.74
C GLY A 535 -13.27 -8.84 -1.71
N ARG A 536 -12.64 -8.03 -0.83
CA ARG A 536 -11.18 -8.01 -0.69
C ARG A 536 -10.66 -9.14 0.21
N ILE A 537 -11.34 -9.41 1.31
CA ILE A 537 -10.88 -10.40 2.30
C ILE A 537 -11.13 -11.83 1.80
N ASN A 538 -12.34 -12.09 1.35
CA ASN A 538 -12.75 -13.34 0.73
C ASN A 538 -13.99 -13.08 -0.14
N PRO A 539 -14.14 -13.71 -1.32
CA PRO A 539 -15.28 -13.47 -2.22
C PRO A 539 -16.64 -13.79 -1.60
N LEU A 540 -16.70 -14.75 -0.67
CA LEU A 540 -17.93 -15.23 -0.03
C LEU A 540 -18.29 -14.45 1.24
N VAL A 541 -17.42 -13.58 1.73
CA VAL A 541 -17.60 -12.86 3.00
C VAL A 541 -17.83 -11.38 2.72
N LYS A 542 -19.05 -10.90 3.02
CA LYS A 542 -19.50 -9.55 2.68
C LYS A 542 -19.31 -8.54 3.81
N ALA A 543 -19.47 -8.96 5.08
CA ALA A 543 -19.36 -8.09 6.25
C ALA A 543 -17.97 -8.27 6.92
N ASN A 544 -17.12 -7.25 6.82
CA ASN A 544 -15.73 -7.34 7.26
C ASN A 544 -15.44 -6.29 8.34
N PHE A 545 -14.90 -6.72 9.49
CA PHE A 545 -14.62 -5.85 10.62
C PHE A 545 -13.14 -5.85 10.97
N LEU A 546 -12.60 -4.64 11.19
CA LEU A 546 -11.28 -4.46 11.79
C LEU A 546 -11.41 -4.42 13.31
N ALA A 547 -10.57 -5.16 14.00
CA ALA A 547 -10.56 -5.25 15.45
C ALA A 547 -9.13 -5.44 15.97
N SER A 548 -8.90 -5.15 17.26
CA SER A 548 -7.64 -5.50 17.90
C SER A 548 -7.44 -7.03 17.98
N PRO A 549 -6.19 -7.53 18.00
CA PRO A 549 -5.92 -8.96 18.12
C PRO A 549 -6.69 -9.68 19.23
N PRO A 550 -6.80 -9.16 20.47
CA PRO A 550 -7.63 -9.81 21.50
C PRO A 550 -9.13 -9.86 21.14
N LEU A 551 -9.66 -8.82 20.48
CA LEU A 551 -11.05 -8.85 20.02
C LEU A 551 -11.26 -9.82 18.84
N VAL A 552 -10.26 -10.03 17.97
CA VAL A 552 -10.31 -11.10 16.95
C VAL A 552 -10.49 -12.47 17.62
N VAL A 553 -9.74 -12.76 18.69
CA VAL A 553 -9.90 -14.01 19.46
C VAL A 553 -11.28 -14.09 20.09
N ALA A 554 -11.77 -12.99 20.67
CA ALA A 554 -13.10 -12.94 21.30
C ALA A 554 -14.23 -13.22 20.30
N TYR A 555 -14.19 -12.60 19.11
CA TYR A 555 -15.17 -12.85 18.05
C TYR A 555 -15.07 -14.27 17.45
N ALA A 556 -13.87 -14.85 17.42
CA ALA A 556 -13.70 -16.25 17.00
C ALA A 556 -14.37 -17.22 17.98
N LEU A 557 -14.23 -16.96 19.30
CA LEU A 557 -14.90 -17.74 20.35
C LEU A 557 -16.42 -17.59 20.27
N ALA A 558 -16.92 -16.37 20.09
CA ALA A 558 -18.34 -16.10 19.94
C ALA A 558 -18.95 -16.66 18.65
N GLY A 559 -18.15 -16.79 17.59
CA GLY A 559 -18.53 -17.32 16.29
C GLY A 559 -19.50 -16.45 15.48
N ASN A 560 -19.89 -15.26 15.96
CA ASN A 560 -20.84 -14.38 15.31
C ASN A 560 -20.58 -12.90 15.62
N THR A 561 -20.80 -12.01 14.64
CA THR A 561 -20.70 -10.56 14.82
C THR A 561 -22.01 -9.90 15.29
N ASN A 562 -23.12 -10.62 15.26
CA ASN A 562 -24.40 -10.18 15.85
C ASN A 562 -24.46 -10.47 17.36
N ILE A 563 -23.45 -10.02 18.08
CA ILE A 563 -23.29 -10.21 19.53
C ILE A 563 -22.83 -8.92 20.20
N ASP A 564 -23.31 -8.68 21.41
CA ASP A 564 -22.74 -7.65 22.29
C ASP A 564 -21.69 -8.31 23.23
N LEU A 565 -20.42 -8.18 22.86
CA LEU A 565 -19.30 -8.75 23.63
C LEU A 565 -19.20 -8.18 25.07
N THR A 566 -19.88 -7.08 25.38
CA THR A 566 -19.82 -6.43 26.70
C THR A 566 -20.84 -7.01 27.69
N THR A 567 -21.88 -7.66 27.19
CA THR A 567 -23.00 -8.14 28.00
C THR A 567 -23.43 -9.59 27.74
N GLU A 568 -23.06 -10.16 26.61
CA GLU A 568 -23.42 -11.52 26.22
C GLU A 568 -22.22 -12.49 26.38
N PRO A 569 -22.46 -13.75 26.68
CA PRO A 569 -21.38 -14.72 26.85
C PRO A 569 -20.72 -15.08 25.53
N LEU A 570 -19.40 -15.28 25.57
CA LEU A 570 -18.62 -15.78 24.41
C LEU A 570 -18.84 -17.26 24.15
N GLY A 571 -19.22 -18.00 25.18
CA GLY A 571 -19.44 -19.44 25.18
C GLY A 571 -19.72 -19.96 26.56
N PHE A 572 -19.64 -21.28 26.72
CA PHE A 572 -19.88 -21.96 27.99
C PHE A 572 -18.66 -22.81 28.33
N ASP A 573 -18.33 -22.87 29.64
CA ASP A 573 -17.26 -23.71 30.12
C ASP A 573 -17.67 -25.21 30.16
N ASP A 574 -16.75 -26.09 30.58
CA ASP A 574 -16.99 -27.52 30.64
C ASP A 574 -18.11 -27.90 31.65
N ASP A 575 -18.45 -27.02 32.59
CA ASP A 575 -19.56 -27.16 33.55
C ASP A 575 -20.89 -26.55 33.04
N GLY A 576 -20.89 -25.99 31.84
CA GLY A 576 -22.04 -25.34 31.19
C GLY A 576 -22.32 -23.94 31.74
N GLN A 577 -21.38 -23.29 32.42
CA GLN A 577 -21.52 -21.91 32.89
C GLN A 577 -21.12 -20.93 31.78
N ALA A 578 -21.87 -19.83 31.67
CA ALA A 578 -21.57 -18.77 30.68
C ALA A 578 -20.26 -18.06 31.04
N VAL A 579 -19.40 -17.86 30.03
CA VAL A 579 -18.12 -17.15 30.14
C VAL A 579 -18.18 -15.84 29.35
N TYR A 580 -17.90 -14.75 30.03
CA TYR A 580 -17.97 -13.39 29.47
C TYR A 580 -16.58 -12.85 29.16
N LEU A 581 -16.50 -11.88 28.21
CA LEU A 581 -15.26 -11.26 27.82
C LEU A 581 -14.50 -10.64 29.00
N GLU A 582 -15.21 -9.96 29.91
CA GLU A 582 -14.62 -9.32 31.08
C GLU A 582 -13.84 -10.31 31.98
N GLU A 583 -14.29 -11.58 32.05
CA GLU A 583 -13.63 -12.60 32.87
C GLU A 583 -12.30 -13.08 32.32
N ILE A 584 -12.12 -13.02 30.97
CA ILE A 584 -10.93 -13.54 30.30
C ILE A 584 -10.05 -12.44 29.73
N MET A 585 -10.51 -11.17 29.71
CA MET A 585 -9.69 -10.05 29.27
C MET A 585 -8.52 -9.84 30.26
N PRO A 586 -7.26 -9.84 29.78
CA PRO A 586 -6.12 -9.59 30.63
C PRO A 586 -6.08 -8.13 31.11
N SER A 587 -5.58 -7.91 32.30
CA SER A 587 -5.35 -6.55 32.83
C SER A 587 -4.13 -5.92 32.14
N ARG A 588 -4.06 -4.59 32.12
CA ARG A 588 -2.90 -3.86 31.57
C ARG A 588 -1.59 -4.27 32.26
N GLU A 589 -1.60 -4.38 33.56
CA GLU A 589 -0.42 -4.77 34.35
C GLU A 589 0.07 -6.19 34.00
N GLU A 590 -0.86 -7.12 33.77
CA GLU A 590 -0.56 -8.50 33.35
C GLU A 590 0.12 -8.47 31.95
N ILE A 591 -0.41 -7.69 31.00
CA ILE A 591 0.15 -7.57 29.66
C ILE A 591 1.54 -6.95 29.72
N GLU A 592 1.71 -5.81 30.41
CA GLU A 592 2.99 -5.10 30.57
C GLU A 592 4.05 -6.03 31.19
N THR A 593 3.69 -6.83 32.20
CA THR A 593 4.61 -7.82 32.81
C THR A 593 5.12 -8.83 31.78
N TYR A 594 4.27 -9.28 30.86
CA TYR A 594 4.68 -10.22 29.81
C TYR A 594 5.53 -9.52 28.74
N VAL A 595 5.18 -8.31 28.34
CA VAL A 595 5.97 -7.52 27.38
C VAL A 595 7.37 -7.28 27.92
N ASP A 596 7.51 -6.74 29.13
CA ASP A 596 8.79 -6.44 29.75
C ASP A 596 9.70 -7.66 29.89
N LYS A 597 9.09 -8.82 30.14
CA LYS A 597 9.84 -10.06 30.37
C LYS A 597 10.30 -10.75 29.08
N TYR A 598 9.50 -10.70 28.03
CA TYR A 598 9.70 -11.55 26.86
C TYR A 598 10.06 -10.80 25.58
N VAL A 599 9.81 -9.48 25.51
CA VAL A 599 10.21 -8.65 24.35
C VAL A 599 11.56 -8.02 24.66
N THR A 600 12.63 -8.68 24.26
CA THR A 600 13.98 -8.31 24.67
C THR A 600 14.87 -7.96 23.47
N ARG A 601 15.90 -7.13 23.70
CA ARG A 601 16.93 -6.81 22.70
C ARG A 601 17.57 -8.07 22.10
N GLN A 602 17.84 -9.08 22.94
CA GLN A 602 18.44 -10.34 22.52
C GLN A 602 17.58 -11.05 21.45
N LEU A 603 16.27 -11.04 21.63
CA LEU A 603 15.35 -11.64 20.65
C LEU A 603 15.46 -10.98 19.27
N PHE A 604 15.50 -9.64 19.22
CA PHE A 604 15.70 -8.93 17.95
C PHE A 604 17.07 -9.25 17.34
N GLN A 605 18.10 -9.30 18.15
CA GLN A 605 19.44 -9.64 17.69
C GLN A 605 19.47 -11.03 17.05
N ASP A 606 18.88 -12.02 17.70
CA ASP A 606 18.89 -13.42 17.24
C ASP A 606 18.10 -13.58 15.94
N GLU A 607 16.91 -12.97 15.86
CA GLU A 607 16.03 -13.15 14.70
C GLU A 607 16.52 -12.40 13.46
N TYR A 608 17.17 -11.25 13.61
CA TYR A 608 17.69 -10.47 12.49
C TYR A 608 19.15 -10.74 12.11
N ALA A 609 19.89 -11.52 12.90
CA ALA A 609 21.30 -11.82 12.63
C ALA A 609 21.56 -12.42 11.24
N SER A 610 20.58 -13.10 10.67
CA SER A 610 20.70 -13.80 9.37
C SER A 610 19.56 -13.48 8.39
N VAL A 611 18.94 -12.29 8.51
CA VAL A 611 17.74 -11.92 7.77
C VAL A 611 17.84 -12.13 6.26
N PHE A 612 18.98 -11.91 5.65
CA PHE A 612 19.23 -12.10 4.21
C PHE A 612 19.66 -13.53 3.82
N SER A 613 19.92 -14.42 4.79
CA SER A 613 20.51 -15.75 4.53
C SER A 613 19.80 -16.92 5.23
N ASN A 614 18.71 -16.65 5.95
CA ASN A 614 18.05 -17.61 6.83
C ASN A 614 17.07 -18.58 6.14
N SER A 615 16.92 -18.52 4.81
CA SER A 615 16.01 -19.38 4.05
C SER A 615 16.79 -20.38 3.19
N GLU A 616 16.82 -21.64 3.59
CA GLU A 616 17.47 -22.72 2.82
C GLU A 616 16.88 -22.84 1.41
N LYS A 617 15.55 -22.74 1.29
CA LYS A 617 14.85 -22.80 0.00
C LYS A 617 15.24 -21.65 -0.93
N TRP A 618 15.34 -20.43 -0.40
CA TRP A 618 15.79 -19.27 -1.15
C TRP A 618 17.25 -19.40 -1.59
N ASN A 619 18.11 -19.88 -0.70
CA ASN A 619 19.53 -20.06 -0.99
C ASN A 619 19.78 -21.19 -2.00
N ALA A 620 18.90 -22.17 -2.08
CA ALA A 620 18.97 -23.29 -3.03
C ALA A 620 18.51 -22.93 -4.46
N ILE A 621 17.90 -21.75 -4.67
CA ILE A 621 17.44 -21.32 -6.00
C ILE A 621 18.66 -21.15 -6.92
N PRO A 622 18.73 -21.86 -8.06
CA PRO A 622 19.84 -21.71 -9.00
C PRO A 622 19.76 -20.36 -9.70
N THR A 623 20.91 -19.70 -9.84
CA THR A 623 21.02 -18.45 -10.58
C THR A 623 22.26 -18.44 -11.47
N GLU A 624 22.15 -17.80 -12.64
CA GLU A 624 23.29 -17.46 -13.49
C GLU A 624 23.76 -16.04 -13.19
N GLN A 625 25.06 -15.86 -12.97
CA GLN A 625 25.66 -14.52 -12.88
C GLN A 625 25.74 -13.92 -14.28
N SER A 626 24.85 -12.98 -14.58
CA SER A 626 24.84 -12.25 -15.86
C SER A 626 24.36 -10.81 -15.63
N GLN A 627 24.93 -9.88 -16.40
CA GLN A 627 24.52 -8.47 -16.34
C GLN A 627 23.10 -8.24 -16.90
N ASN A 628 22.76 -8.96 -17.99
CA ASN A 628 21.42 -8.96 -18.57
C ASN A 628 20.67 -10.21 -18.16
N TYR A 629 19.38 -10.09 -17.92
CA TYR A 629 18.52 -11.23 -17.64
C TYR A 629 18.30 -12.07 -18.89
N LYS A 630 18.34 -13.38 -18.73
CA LYS A 630 18.08 -14.32 -19.82
C LYS A 630 16.59 -14.65 -19.85
N TRP A 631 15.85 -13.88 -20.66
CA TRP A 631 14.41 -14.05 -20.76
C TRP A 631 13.99 -15.42 -21.26
N ASN A 632 13.10 -16.06 -20.51
CA ASN A 632 12.43 -17.28 -20.95
C ASN A 632 11.12 -16.91 -21.64
N GLN A 633 11.06 -17.06 -22.97
CA GLN A 633 9.88 -16.70 -23.75
C GLN A 633 8.63 -17.56 -23.41
N ASN A 634 8.83 -18.74 -22.78
CA ASN A 634 7.73 -19.59 -22.34
C ASN A 634 7.28 -19.27 -20.91
N SER A 635 7.94 -18.33 -20.21
CA SER A 635 7.52 -17.93 -18.88
C SER A 635 6.16 -17.27 -18.93
N THR A 636 5.29 -17.66 -18.00
CA THR A 636 3.99 -17.02 -17.81
C THR A 636 3.97 -16.05 -16.62
N TYR A 637 5.12 -15.83 -15.96
CA TYR A 637 5.32 -14.91 -14.83
C TYR A 637 6.21 -13.73 -15.16
N ILE A 638 7.26 -13.91 -15.98
CA ILE A 638 8.29 -12.90 -16.28
C ILE A 638 8.47 -12.81 -17.79
N GLN A 639 8.18 -11.63 -18.36
CA GLN A 639 8.33 -11.34 -19.78
C GLN A 639 8.96 -9.97 -20.00
N ASN A 640 9.81 -9.85 -21.05
CA ASN A 640 10.41 -8.57 -21.43
C ASN A 640 9.34 -7.61 -21.99
N PRO A 641 9.03 -6.49 -21.34
CA PRO A 641 8.01 -5.55 -21.84
C PRO A 641 8.52 -4.72 -23.02
N PRO A 642 7.66 -4.37 -24.00
CA PRO A 642 8.05 -3.67 -25.21
C PRO A 642 8.15 -2.15 -25.08
N TYR A 643 8.48 -1.62 -23.88
CA TYR A 643 8.50 -0.17 -23.62
C TYR A 643 9.60 0.57 -24.38
N PHE A 644 10.65 -0.14 -24.80
CA PHE A 644 11.84 0.42 -25.41
C PHE A 644 12.01 0.08 -26.91
N ASP A 645 11.08 -0.66 -27.52
CA ASP A 645 11.15 -1.08 -28.93
C ASP A 645 11.20 0.10 -29.91
N ALA A 646 10.58 1.21 -29.54
CA ALA A 646 10.55 2.45 -30.32
C ALA A 646 11.46 3.55 -29.76
N LEU A 647 12.57 3.18 -29.11
CA LEU A 647 13.51 4.13 -28.53
C LEU A 647 14.29 4.86 -29.65
N GLY A 648 13.76 6.01 -30.10
CA GLY A 648 14.39 6.87 -31.11
C GLY A 648 14.86 8.19 -30.50
N ASP A 649 15.56 9.01 -31.30
CA ASP A 649 16.05 10.34 -30.93
C ASP A 649 15.03 11.46 -31.18
N ASP A 650 13.93 11.17 -31.88
CA ASP A 650 12.88 12.15 -32.16
C ASP A 650 12.01 12.37 -30.89
N LEU A 651 12.13 13.57 -30.32
CA LEU A 651 11.39 14.03 -29.16
C LEU A 651 10.23 14.98 -29.56
N SER A 652 9.86 15.04 -30.81
CA SER A 652 8.71 15.84 -31.27
C SER A 652 7.39 15.24 -30.75
N ILE A 653 6.50 16.10 -30.27
CA ILE A 653 5.14 15.70 -29.94
C ILE A 653 4.41 15.33 -31.22
N LYS A 654 3.95 14.07 -31.29
CA LYS A 654 3.19 13.59 -32.44
C LYS A 654 1.77 14.15 -32.41
N PRO A 655 1.21 14.50 -33.60
CA PRO A 655 -0.18 14.94 -33.66
C PRO A 655 -1.15 13.88 -33.10
N LEU A 656 -2.10 14.33 -32.32
CA LEU A 656 -3.16 13.50 -31.72
C LEU A 656 -4.46 13.68 -32.51
N ASN A 657 -4.51 13.07 -33.67
CA ASN A 657 -5.63 13.20 -34.62
C ASN A 657 -6.36 11.89 -34.82
N ASP A 658 -7.66 11.98 -35.00
CA ASP A 658 -8.53 10.88 -35.40
C ASP A 658 -8.58 9.72 -34.39
N LEU A 659 -8.40 9.97 -33.08
CA LEU A 659 -8.43 8.94 -32.05
C LEU A 659 -9.84 8.35 -31.88
N LYS A 660 -9.93 7.05 -31.72
CA LYS A 660 -11.18 6.32 -31.41
C LYS A 660 -11.35 6.10 -29.92
N VAL A 661 -12.59 6.09 -29.44
CA VAL A 661 -12.87 5.85 -28.03
C VAL A 661 -12.82 4.33 -27.77
N LEU A 662 -11.81 3.90 -26.99
CA LEU A 662 -11.70 2.49 -26.56
C LEU A 662 -12.71 2.17 -25.45
N ALA A 663 -12.93 3.13 -24.55
CA ALA A 663 -13.88 2.97 -23.45
C ALA A 663 -14.41 4.33 -22.98
N LYS A 664 -15.68 4.35 -22.55
CA LYS A 664 -16.32 5.49 -21.91
C LYS A 664 -16.87 5.06 -20.54
N PHE A 665 -16.31 5.61 -19.48
CA PHE A 665 -16.61 5.27 -18.12
C PHE A 665 -17.29 6.44 -17.38
N GLY A 666 -18.08 6.13 -16.36
CA GLY A 666 -18.60 7.11 -15.41
C GLY A 666 -17.62 7.53 -14.34
N ASP A 667 -18.17 7.99 -13.20
CA ASP A 667 -17.40 8.46 -12.04
C ASP A 667 -16.72 7.32 -11.25
N THR A 668 -15.67 7.67 -10.53
CA THR A 668 -15.03 6.83 -9.50
C THR A 668 -14.51 5.48 -10.03
N VAL A 669 -13.90 5.50 -11.22
CA VAL A 669 -13.21 4.32 -11.76
C VAL A 669 -11.87 4.18 -11.06
N THR A 670 -11.76 3.16 -10.22
CA THR A 670 -10.57 2.94 -9.38
C THR A 670 -9.44 2.26 -10.16
N THR A 671 -8.22 2.33 -9.60
CA THR A 671 -7.07 1.57 -10.15
C THR A 671 -7.31 0.05 -10.12
N ASP A 672 -8.16 -0.47 -9.22
CA ASP A 672 -8.60 -1.87 -9.21
C ASP A 672 -9.54 -2.21 -10.38
N HIS A 673 -10.34 -1.25 -10.83
CA HIS A 673 -11.14 -1.41 -12.06
C HIS A 673 -10.27 -1.42 -13.30
N ILE A 674 -9.24 -0.55 -13.35
CA ILE A 674 -8.36 -0.41 -14.52
C ILE A 674 -7.37 -1.57 -14.59
N SER A 675 -6.73 -1.93 -13.48
CA SER A 675 -5.74 -3.02 -13.40
C SER A 675 -6.00 -3.90 -12.18
N PRO A 676 -6.75 -4.98 -12.31
CA PRO A 676 -7.09 -5.86 -11.19
C PRO A 676 -5.85 -6.57 -10.62
N ALA A 677 -5.90 -6.92 -9.33
CA ALA A 677 -4.86 -7.68 -8.63
C ALA A 677 -5.30 -9.09 -8.23
N GLY A 678 -6.62 -9.30 -8.13
CA GLY A 678 -7.20 -10.55 -7.68
C GLY A 678 -7.19 -11.69 -8.71
N ASN A 679 -8.06 -12.65 -8.51
CA ASN A 679 -8.14 -13.85 -9.33
C ASN A 679 -8.43 -13.54 -10.81
N ILE A 680 -7.87 -14.36 -11.70
CA ILE A 680 -8.08 -14.30 -13.15
C ILE A 680 -9.35 -15.05 -13.50
N ALA A 681 -10.34 -14.34 -14.03
CA ALA A 681 -11.61 -14.94 -14.41
C ALA A 681 -11.46 -15.90 -15.59
N ARG A 682 -12.13 -17.07 -15.53
CA ARG A 682 -12.04 -18.16 -16.55
C ARG A 682 -12.30 -17.71 -17.99
N ASN A 683 -13.15 -16.73 -18.17
CA ASN A 683 -13.58 -16.27 -19.50
C ASN A 683 -12.84 -14.98 -19.95
N SER A 684 -11.75 -14.62 -19.26
CA SER A 684 -11.00 -13.41 -19.57
C SER A 684 -9.96 -13.65 -20.68
N PRO A 685 -9.52 -12.59 -21.38
CA PRO A 685 -8.40 -12.69 -22.33
C PRO A 685 -7.12 -13.21 -21.68
N ALA A 686 -6.87 -12.86 -20.40
CA ALA A 686 -5.72 -13.37 -19.65
C ALA A 686 -5.81 -14.88 -19.41
N ALA A 687 -7.01 -15.41 -19.08
CA ALA A 687 -7.23 -16.84 -18.92
C ALA A 687 -6.96 -17.60 -20.22
N ARG A 688 -7.42 -17.07 -21.35
CA ARG A 688 -7.16 -17.63 -22.69
C ARG A 688 -5.65 -17.72 -22.95
N TYR A 689 -4.92 -16.64 -22.74
CA TYR A 689 -3.45 -16.61 -22.88
C TYR A 689 -2.77 -17.66 -22.00
N LEU A 690 -3.13 -17.76 -20.72
CA LEU A 690 -2.53 -18.72 -19.80
C LEU A 690 -2.82 -20.17 -20.22
N THR A 691 -4.04 -20.47 -20.61
CA THR A 691 -4.43 -21.81 -21.09
C THR A 691 -3.69 -22.19 -22.38
N GLU A 692 -3.56 -21.26 -23.34
CA GLU A 692 -2.80 -21.45 -24.57
C GLU A 692 -1.31 -21.70 -24.31
N ASN A 693 -0.78 -21.19 -23.18
CA ASN A 693 0.57 -21.47 -22.72
C ASN A 693 0.69 -22.66 -21.74
N GLY A 694 -0.35 -23.49 -21.66
CA GLY A 694 -0.33 -24.75 -20.92
C GLY A 694 -0.51 -24.62 -19.41
N VAL A 695 -1.01 -23.48 -18.91
CA VAL A 695 -1.32 -23.28 -17.49
C VAL A 695 -2.75 -23.71 -17.21
N ASP A 696 -2.93 -24.64 -16.28
CA ASP A 696 -4.26 -25.07 -15.82
C ASP A 696 -4.91 -23.99 -14.96
N TYR A 697 -6.26 -23.94 -14.98
CA TYR A 697 -7.01 -22.92 -14.24
C TYR A 697 -6.67 -22.87 -12.74
N GLN A 698 -6.43 -24.00 -12.13
CA GLN A 698 -6.05 -24.10 -10.71
C GLN A 698 -4.68 -23.48 -10.42
N GLU A 699 -3.84 -23.31 -11.45
CA GLU A 699 -2.50 -22.74 -11.38
C GLU A 699 -2.43 -21.31 -11.92
N PHE A 700 -3.56 -20.69 -12.26
CA PHE A 700 -3.59 -19.31 -12.76
C PHE A 700 -3.00 -18.32 -11.77
N ASN A 701 -3.12 -18.59 -10.47
CA ASN A 701 -2.73 -17.67 -9.43
C ASN A 701 -3.53 -16.35 -9.59
N SER A 702 -2.96 -15.20 -9.31
CA SER A 702 -3.62 -13.89 -9.39
C SER A 702 -2.94 -12.97 -10.39
N TYR A 703 -3.63 -11.91 -10.83
CA TYR A 703 -2.99 -10.83 -11.57
C TYR A 703 -1.81 -10.20 -10.79
N GLY A 704 -1.95 -10.09 -9.46
CA GLY A 704 -0.89 -9.58 -8.58
C GLY A 704 0.41 -10.35 -8.70
N SER A 705 0.35 -11.68 -8.69
CA SER A 705 1.51 -12.55 -8.80
C SER A 705 2.14 -12.56 -10.20
N ARG A 706 1.40 -12.13 -11.24
CA ARG A 706 1.84 -12.13 -12.65
C ARG A 706 2.20 -10.75 -13.19
N ARG A 707 2.34 -9.75 -12.33
CA ARG A 707 2.69 -8.38 -12.73
C ARG A 707 4.03 -8.23 -13.45
N GLY A 708 4.92 -9.22 -13.36
CA GLY A 708 6.14 -9.31 -14.17
C GLY A 708 5.92 -9.76 -15.62
N ASN A 709 4.68 -10.08 -16.00
CA ASN A 709 4.33 -10.50 -17.36
C ASN A 709 3.34 -9.50 -17.97
N HIS A 710 3.84 -8.65 -18.86
CA HIS A 710 3.04 -7.65 -19.54
C HIS A 710 1.92 -8.25 -20.39
N GLU A 711 2.08 -9.44 -20.94
CA GLU A 711 1.06 -10.13 -21.73
C GLU A 711 -0.19 -10.50 -20.91
N VAL A 712 0.01 -10.93 -19.66
CA VAL A 712 -1.10 -11.16 -18.72
C VAL A 712 -1.71 -9.83 -18.30
N MET A 713 -0.87 -8.84 -17.94
CA MET A 713 -1.35 -7.58 -17.38
C MET A 713 -2.11 -6.72 -18.38
N MET A 714 -1.66 -6.63 -19.64
CA MET A 714 -2.39 -5.88 -20.66
C MET A 714 -3.75 -6.51 -20.99
N ARG A 715 -3.85 -7.86 -20.90
CA ARG A 715 -5.11 -8.59 -21.04
C ARG A 715 -6.05 -8.42 -19.84
N GLY A 716 -5.47 -8.11 -18.67
CA GLY A 716 -6.20 -7.76 -17.46
C GLY A 716 -6.63 -6.29 -17.37
N THR A 717 -6.05 -5.42 -18.23
CA THR A 717 -6.37 -4.00 -18.23
C THR A 717 -7.83 -3.79 -18.64
N PHE A 718 -8.59 -3.09 -17.77
CA PHE A 718 -10.05 -2.93 -17.87
C PHE A 718 -10.87 -4.23 -17.84
N ALA A 719 -10.29 -5.35 -17.42
CA ALA A 719 -10.97 -6.64 -17.36
C ALA A 719 -11.68 -6.93 -16.03
N ASN A 720 -11.80 -5.94 -15.15
CA ASN A 720 -12.54 -6.09 -13.89
C ASN A 720 -14.00 -6.45 -14.18
N ILE A 721 -14.52 -7.47 -13.49
CA ILE A 721 -15.87 -7.99 -13.70
C ILE A 721 -17.00 -7.01 -13.31
N ARG A 722 -16.69 -5.96 -12.58
CA ARG A 722 -17.64 -4.92 -12.10
C ARG A 722 -17.54 -3.62 -12.88
N ILE A 723 -16.55 -3.46 -13.75
CA ILE A 723 -16.41 -2.22 -14.54
C ILE A 723 -17.60 -2.06 -15.48
N LYS A 724 -18.06 -0.83 -15.64
CA LYS A 724 -19.18 -0.50 -16.52
C LYS A 724 -18.68 0.43 -17.62
N ASN A 725 -18.62 -0.06 -18.85
CA ASN A 725 -18.32 0.74 -20.01
C ASN A 725 -19.63 1.05 -20.75
N GLU A 726 -19.93 2.34 -20.91
CA GLU A 726 -21.17 2.80 -21.56
C GLU A 726 -21.27 2.32 -23.03
N LEU A 727 -20.12 2.07 -23.69
CA LEU A 727 -20.07 1.56 -25.06
C LEU A 727 -20.46 0.07 -25.17
N ALA A 728 -20.57 -0.64 -24.06
CA ALA A 728 -20.85 -2.08 -24.06
C ALA A 728 -22.36 -2.43 -24.04
N ASP A 729 -23.24 -1.51 -24.45
CA ASP A 729 -24.70 -1.72 -24.53
C ASP A 729 -25.29 -2.34 -23.23
N GLY A 730 -24.79 -1.90 -22.05
CA GLY A 730 -25.23 -2.36 -20.73
C GLY A 730 -24.57 -3.66 -20.23
N LYS A 731 -23.68 -4.27 -21.00
CA LYS A 731 -22.90 -5.44 -20.55
C LYS A 731 -21.87 -5.02 -19.49
N ILE A 732 -21.94 -5.64 -18.32
CA ILE A 732 -21.02 -5.37 -17.20
C ILE A 732 -19.74 -6.20 -17.39
N GLY A 733 -18.60 -5.65 -16.96
CA GLY A 733 -17.27 -6.24 -17.12
C GLY A 733 -16.45 -5.58 -18.22
N GLY A 734 -15.27 -6.11 -18.48
CA GLY A 734 -14.28 -5.55 -19.41
C GLY A 734 -14.62 -5.66 -20.89
N TYR A 735 -15.76 -5.14 -21.31
CA TYR A 735 -16.25 -5.17 -22.68
C TYR A 735 -16.36 -3.77 -23.28
N THR A 736 -16.24 -3.70 -24.61
CA THR A 736 -16.46 -2.49 -25.41
C THR A 736 -17.06 -2.84 -26.76
N LYS A 737 -17.46 -1.85 -27.53
CA LYS A 737 -18.01 -2.02 -28.86
C LYS A 737 -16.95 -1.70 -29.91
N TYR A 738 -16.74 -2.60 -30.85
CA TYR A 738 -15.88 -2.43 -32.01
C TYR A 738 -16.63 -2.87 -33.25
N ASP A 739 -16.79 -1.98 -34.24
CA ASP A 739 -17.47 -2.25 -35.51
C ASP A 739 -18.85 -2.93 -35.38
N GLY A 740 -19.60 -2.51 -34.35
CA GLY A 740 -20.93 -3.06 -34.04
C GLY A 740 -20.95 -4.26 -33.08
N ASP A 741 -19.84 -4.96 -32.90
CA ASP A 741 -19.73 -6.13 -32.02
C ASP A 741 -19.27 -5.76 -30.60
N ILE A 742 -19.79 -6.46 -29.60
CA ILE A 742 -19.35 -6.35 -28.20
C ILE A 742 -18.22 -7.36 -27.93
N LEU A 743 -17.02 -6.84 -27.76
CA LEU A 743 -15.80 -7.63 -27.53
C LEU A 743 -15.18 -7.30 -26.17
N PRO A 744 -14.31 -8.17 -25.60
CA PRO A 744 -13.40 -7.79 -24.54
C PRO A 744 -12.57 -6.55 -24.96
N ILE A 745 -12.34 -5.63 -24.03
CA ILE A 745 -11.59 -4.37 -24.32
C ILE A 745 -10.22 -4.69 -24.91
N TYR A 746 -9.52 -5.72 -24.40
CA TYR A 746 -8.25 -6.17 -24.95
C TYR A 746 -8.35 -6.55 -26.44
N ASP A 747 -9.34 -7.36 -26.82
CA ASP A 747 -9.50 -7.84 -28.20
C ASP A 747 -9.81 -6.67 -29.14
N ALA A 748 -10.64 -5.72 -28.70
CA ALA A 748 -10.91 -4.49 -29.46
C ALA A 748 -9.67 -3.60 -29.62
N ALA A 749 -8.89 -3.45 -28.53
CA ALA A 749 -7.65 -2.68 -28.56
C ALA A 749 -6.61 -3.26 -29.55
N MET A 750 -6.50 -4.60 -29.61
CA MET A 750 -5.62 -5.26 -30.56
C MET A 750 -6.07 -5.01 -32.02
N LYS A 751 -7.37 -5.03 -32.30
CA LYS A 751 -7.89 -4.66 -33.63
C LYS A 751 -7.59 -3.21 -34.01
N TYR A 752 -7.70 -2.27 -33.06
CA TYR A 752 -7.29 -0.88 -33.30
C TYR A 752 -5.79 -0.77 -33.59
N LYS A 753 -4.93 -1.49 -32.84
CA LYS A 753 -3.49 -1.52 -33.10
C LYS A 753 -3.13 -2.11 -34.46
N GLU A 754 -3.75 -3.20 -34.87
CA GLU A 754 -3.58 -3.79 -36.20
C GLU A 754 -3.98 -2.82 -37.31
N ALA A 755 -4.99 -1.98 -37.07
CA ALA A 755 -5.42 -0.93 -37.98
C ALA A 755 -4.54 0.35 -37.91
N ASN A 756 -3.47 0.37 -37.08
CA ASN A 756 -2.67 1.56 -36.77
C ASN A 756 -3.54 2.76 -36.29
N GLN A 757 -4.57 2.47 -35.51
CA GLN A 757 -5.53 3.43 -35.00
C GLN A 757 -5.26 3.72 -33.52
N ASP A 758 -4.86 4.96 -33.21
CA ASP A 758 -4.71 5.41 -31.82
C ASP A 758 -6.07 5.52 -31.13
N THR A 759 -6.08 5.31 -29.81
CA THR A 759 -7.28 5.30 -29.00
C THR A 759 -7.20 6.26 -27.82
N LEU A 760 -8.40 6.57 -27.26
CA LEU A 760 -8.54 7.31 -26.00
C LEU A 760 -9.54 6.64 -25.07
N VAL A 761 -9.49 7.02 -23.79
CA VAL A 761 -10.48 6.69 -22.78
C VAL A 761 -11.17 7.97 -22.34
N ILE A 762 -12.50 7.93 -22.22
CA ILE A 762 -13.30 9.00 -21.60
C ILE A 762 -13.75 8.52 -20.24
N ALA A 763 -13.69 9.40 -19.23
CA ALA A 763 -14.09 9.07 -17.85
C ALA A 763 -14.76 10.26 -17.14
N GLY A 764 -15.47 9.97 -16.05
CA GLY A 764 -16.08 10.97 -15.18
C GLY A 764 -15.10 11.48 -14.11
N LYS A 765 -15.64 11.69 -12.89
CA LYS A 765 -14.87 12.21 -11.72
C LYS A 765 -13.98 11.13 -11.11
N ASP A 766 -12.89 11.61 -10.48
CA ASP A 766 -11.98 10.82 -9.66
C ASP A 766 -11.41 9.59 -10.38
N TYR A 767 -11.06 9.76 -11.67
CA TYR A 767 -10.49 8.67 -12.46
C TYR A 767 -9.13 8.22 -11.90
N GLY A 768 -9.01 6.92 -11.64
CA GLY A 768 -7.81 6.31 -11.09
C GLY A 768 -7.71 6.36 -9.56
N MET A 769 -8.81 6.58 -8.84
CA MET A 769 -8.84 6.55 -7.38
C MET A 769 -8.40 5.18 -6.83
N GLY A 770 -7.76 5.16 -5.68
CA GLY A 770 -7.38 3.92 -4.98
C GLY A 770 -5.88 3.76 -4.80
N SER A 771 -5.38 2.51 -4.90
CA SER A 771 -3.96 2.22 -4.71
C SER A 771 -3.10 2.72 -5.88
N SER A 772 -1.84 3.05 -5.57
CA SER A 772 -0.84 3.55 -6.52
C SER A 772 -0.35 2.44 -7.48
N ARG A 773 -1.22 2.01 -8.41
CA ARG A 773 -0.90 0.97 -9.40
C ARG A 773 -0.42 1.58 -10.70
N ASP A 774 0.87 1.45 -10.97
CA ASP A 774 1.48 1.84 -12.24
C ASP A 774 0.94 1.04 -13.43
N TRP A 775 0.59 -0.24 -13.23
CA TRP A 775 -0.04 -1.06 -14.28
C TRP A 775 -1.36 -0.50 -14.82
N ALA A 776 -2.05 0.37 -14.06
CA ALA A 776 -3.20 1.09 -14.58
C ALA A 776 -2.83 2.04 -15.75
N ALA A 777 -1.62 2.57 -15.75
CA ALA A 777 -1.07 3.37 -16.85
C ALA A 777 -0.29 2.51 -17.86
N LYS A 778 0.59 1.61 -17.39
CA LYS A 778 1.36 0.68 -18.25
C LYS A 778 0.44 -0.13 -19.16
N GLY A 779 -0.62 -0.73 -18.59
CA GLY A 779 -1.59 -1.51 -19.36
C GLY A 779 -2.36 -0.68 -20.38
N ALA A 780 -2.82 0.51 -20.01
CA ALA A 780 -3.48 1.42 -20.94
C ALA A 780 -2.57 1.83 -22.11
N ASN A 781 -1.30 2.14 -21.83
CA ASN A 781 -0.29 2.43 -22.88
C ASN A 781 -0.13 1.23 -23.81
N LEU A 782 0.03 0.02 -23.28
CA LEU A 782 0.18 -1.21 -24.08
C LEU A 782 -1.06 -1.51 -24.94
N LEU A 783 -2.25 -1.10 -24.52
CA LEU A 783 -3.48 -1.19 -25.30
C LEU A 783 -3.59 -0.10 -26.41
N GLY A 784 -2.63 0.83 -26.49
CA GLY A 784 -2.64 1.87 -27.51
C GLY A 784 -3.42 3.13 -27.12
N VAL A 785 -3.74 3.32 -25.84
CA VAL A 785 -4.36 4.54 -25.33
C VAL A 785 -3.32 5.67 -25.34
N LYS A 786 -3.63 6.78 -26.01
CA LYS A 786 -2.78 7.97 -26.10
C LYS A 786 -3.28 9.13 -25.24
N VAL A 787 -4.58 9.20 -25.01
CA VAL A 787 -5.23 10.26 -24.25
C VAL A 787 -6.22 9.64 -23.26
N VAL A 788 -6.28 10.23 -22.08
CA VAL A 788 -7.41 10.03 -21.15
C VAL A 788 -8.07 11.40 -20.97
N LEU A 789 -9.37 11.49 -21.33
CA LEU A 789 -10.18 12.68 -21.17
C LEU A 789 -11.17 12.44 -20.00
N ALA A 790 -10.99 13.13 -18.89
CA ALA A 790 -11.77 12.92 -17.68
C ALA A 790 -12.30 14.21 -17.06
N GLU A 791 -13.34 14.13 -16.24
CA GLU A 791 -13.85 15.28 -15.47
C GLU A 791 -12.90 15.66 -14.33
N SER A 792 -12.30 14.66 -13.67
CA SER A 792 -11.17 14.85 -12.75
C SER A 792 -10.31 13.59 -12.62
N PHE A 793 -9.08 13.77 -12.15
CA PHE A 793 -8.10 12.70 -11.97
C PHE A 793 -7.70 12.58 -10.50
N GLU A 794 -7.46 11.35 -10.07
CA GLU A 794 -6.68 11.10 -8.87
C GLU A 794 -5.20 11.40 -9.16
N ARG A 795 -4.53 12.07 -8.20
CA ARG A 795 -3.18 12.64 -8.39
C ARG A 795 -2.14 11.61 -8.86
N ILE A 796 -2.05 10.47 -8.18
CA ILE A 796 -1.03 9.45 -8.45
C ILE A 796 -1.25 8.83 -9.84
N HIS A 797 -2.50 8.53 -10.17
CA HIS A 797 -2.82 7.94 -11.48
C HIS A 797 -2.56 8.92 -12.63
N ARG A 798 -2.90 10.21 -12.45
CA ARG A 798 -2.57 11.27 -13.42
C ARG A 798 -1.05 11.30 -13.69
N SER A 799 -0.23 11.28 -12.65
CA SER A 799 1.23 11.26 -12.79
C SER A 799 1.71 10.01 -13.51
N ASN A 800 1.18 8.83 -13.16
CA ASN A 800 1.53 7.57 -13.84
C ASN A 800 1.18 7.59 -15.34
N LEU A 801 0.05 8.20 -15.74
CA LEU A 801 -0.30 8.37 -17.15
C LEU A 801 0.78 9.16 -17.90
N VAL A 802 1.18 10.31 -17.36
CA VAL A 802 2.23 11.15 -17.98
C VAL A 802 3.58 10.42 -18.01
N MET A 803 3.94 9.75 -16.91
CA MET A 803 5.18 8.96 -16.81
C MET A 803 5.23 7.80 -17.80
N MET A 804 4.08 7.36 -18.31
CA MET A 804 3.96 6.37 -19.39
C MET A 804 3.70 6.98 -20.78
N GLY A 805 3.77 8.30 -20.92
CA GLY A 805 3.56 8.97 -22.20
C GLY A 805 2.10 9.03 -22.66
N ILE A 806 1.15 8.91 -21.77
CA ILE A 806 -0.30 9.12 -22.00
C ILE A 806 -0.65 10.55 -21.59
N LEU A 807 -1.37 11.28 -22.46
CA LEU A 807 -1.81 12.65 -22.18
C LEU A 807 -3.07 12.67 -21.30
N PRO A 808 -3.01 13.16 -20.05
CA PRO A 808 -4.20 13.42 -19.28
C PRO A 808 -4.81 14.77 -19.66
N VAL A 809 -6.07 14.77 -20.06
CA VAL A 809 -6.85 15.96 -20.46
C VAL A 809 -8.08 16.03 -19.60
N GLN A 810 -8.38 17.21 -19.04
CA GLN A 810 -9.51 17.43 -18.15
C GLN A 810 -10.55 18.34 -18.79
N PHE A 811 -11.82 17.98 -18.69
CA PHE A 811 -12.93 18.87 -19.06
C PHE A 811 -12.84 20.20 -18.28
N MET A 812 -13.31 21.28 -18.86
CA MET A 812 -13.40 22.56 -18.16
C MET A 812 -14.43 22.49 -17.03
N GLU A 813 -14.29 23.36 -16.03
CA GLU A 813 -15.19 23.39 -14.88
C GLU A 813 -16.66 23.48 -15.30
N GLY A 814 -17.47 22.55 -14.79
CA GLY A 814 -18.90 22.44 -15.13
C GLY A 814 -19.19 21.70 -16.42
N GLU A 815 -18.18 21.25 -17.15
CA GLU A 815 -18.33 20.42 -18.37
C GLU A 815 -17.91 18.97 -18.12
N ASN A 816 -18.60 18.06 -18.79
CA ASN A 816 -18.28 16.63 -18.83
C ASN A 816 -18.81 15.98 -20.12
N ALA A 817 -18.60 14.69 -20.27
CA ALA A 817 -19.03 13.99 -21.48
C ALA A 817 -20.55 14.10 -21.73
N GLU A 818 -21.36 14.06 -20.67
CA GLU A 818 -22.82 14.14 -20.77
C GLU A 818 -23.27 15.57 -21.16
N SER A 819 -22.78 16.61 -20.47
CA SER A 819 -23.12 18.00 -20.75
C SER A 819 -22.73 18.45 -22.17
N LEU A 820 -21.64 17.89 -22.70
CA LEU A 820 -21.20 18.11 -24.07
C LEU A 820 -21.88 17.17 -25.08
N GLY A 821 -22.71 16.25 -24.60
CA GLY A 821 -23.41 15.27 -25.45
C GLY A 821 -22.46 14.34 -26.19
N LEU A 822 -21.35 13.94 -25.58
CA LEU A 822 -20.39 13.02 -26.17
C LEU A 822 -20.88 11.57 -25.92
N THR A 823 -21.03 10.84 -27.04
CA THR A 823 -21.58 9.48 -27.00
C THR A 823 -20.49 8.41 -26.87
N GLY A 824 -19.23 8.76 -27.19
CA GLY A 824 -18.12 7.81 -27.31
C GLY A 824 -17.99 7.15 -28.67
N HIS A 825 -18.81 7.56 -29.66
CA HIS A 825 -18.71 7.09 -31.03
C HIS A 825 -18.03 8.11 -31.95
N GLU A 826 -17.68 9.27 -31.42
CA GLU A 826 -16.93 10.33 -32.10
C GLU A 826 -15.48 9.90 -32.37
N THR A 827 -14.87 10.56 -33.36
CA THR A 827 -13.43 10.56 -33.57
C THR A 827 -12.87 11.84 -33.00
N PHE A 828 -11.82 11.76 -32.19
CA PHE A 828 -11.28 12.89 -31.45
C PHE A 828 -9.94 13.36 -31.98
N SER A 829 -9.74 14.68 -32.02
CA SER A 829 -8.46 15.33 -32.30
C SER A 829 -8.18 16.39 -31.25
N PHE A 830 -6.91 16.47 -30.83
CA PHE A 830 -6.44 17.34 -29.75
C PHE A 830 -5.38 18.29 -30.29
N ASP A 831 -5.64 19.60 -30.22
CA ASP A 831 -4.71 20.65 -30.73
C ASP A 831 -3.63 20.94 -29.67
N LEU A 832 -2.73 19.97 -29.46
CA LEU A 832 -1.61 20.09 -28.52
C LEU A 832 -0.42 20.75 -29.24
N SER A 833 0.10 21.82 -28.64
CA SER A 833 1.30 22.52 -29.12
C SER A 833 2.54 21.62 -29.10
N GLU A 834 3.51 21.83 -30.00
CA GLU A 834 4.84 21.20 -29.88
C GLU A 834 5.61 21.59 -28.61
N ASN A 835 5.29 22.75 -28.05
CA ASN A 835 5.84 23.25 -26.79
C ASN A 835 4.71 23.59 -25.81
N PRO A 836 4.04 22.57 -25.23
CA PRO A 836 2.96 22.81 -24.27
C PRO A 836 3.52 23.40 -22.97
N GLY A 837 2.68 24.21 -22.32
CA GLY A 837 2.92 24.71 -20.98
C GLY A 837 2.21 23.87 -19.90
N VAL A 838 2.52 24.17 -18.65
CA VAL A 838 1.80 23.64 -17.49
C VAL A 838 0.37 24.21 -17.53
N HIS A 839 -0.64 23.33 -17.41
CA HIS A 839 -2.06 23.67 -17.43
C HIS A 839 -2.53 24.40 -18.71
N ASP A 840 -1.94 24.09 -19.85
CA ASP A 840 -2.40 24.63 -21.13
C ASP A 840 -3.87 24.24 -21.42
N VAL A 841 -4.62 25.20 -21.96
CA VAL A 841 -5.99 24.99 -22.44
C VAL A 841 -5.98 24.77 -23.94
N ILE A 842 -6.33 23.56 -24.36
CA ILE A 842 -6.33 23.17 -25.79
C ILE A 842 -7.75 23.11 -26.37
N THR A 843 -7.81 23.04 -27.70
CA THR A 843 -9.07 22.77 -28.39
C THR A 843 -9.17 21.28 -28.68
N VAL A 844 -10.31 20.69 -28.32
CA VAL A 844 -10.64 19.30 -28.65
C VAL A 844 -11.75 19.33 -29.71
N THR A 845 -11.55 18.53 -30.75
CA THR A 845 -12.55 18.35 -31.80
C THR A 845 -13.08 16.92 -31.76
N ALA A 846 -14.39 16.77 -31.62
CA ALA A 846 -15.10 15.48 -31.65
C ALA A 846 -15.98 15.44 -32.91
N LEU A 847 -15.72 14.48 -33.78
CA LEU A 847 -16.31 14.37 -35.12
C LEU A 847 -17.17 13.11 -35.23
N THR A 848 -18.42 13.27 -35.66
CA THR A 848 -19.27 12.19 -36.20
C THR A 848 -19.60 12.50 -37.68
N PRO A 849 -20.15 11.55 -38.44
CA PRO A 849 -20.61 11.82 -39.82
C PRO A 849 -21.62 12.98 -39.92
N GLU A 850 -22.42 13.18 -38.85
CA GLU A 850 -23.51 14.17 -38.82
C GLU A 850 -23.11 15.52 -38.19
N GLN A 851 -22.09 15.52 -37.32
CA GLN A 851 -21.78 16.71 -36.50
C GLN A 851 -20.31 16.82 -36.15
N THR A 852 -19.79 18.02 -36.12
CA THR A 852 -18.51 18.37 -35.50
C THR A 852 -18.78 19.18 -34.24
N LYS A 853 -18.22 18.74 -33.11
CA LYS A 853 -18.24 19.49 -31.83
C LYS A 853 -16.82 19.92 -31.51
N THR A 854 -16.69 21.17 -31.06
CA THR A 854 -15.43 21.69 -30.53
C THR A 854 -15.64 22.25 -29.14
N PHE A 855 -14.72 21.93 -28.24
CA PHE A 855 -14.75 22.42 -26.86
C PHE A 855 -13.33 22.65 -26.35
N LYS A 856 -13.19 23.32 -25.22
CA LYS A 856 -11.93 23.56 -24.56
C LYS A 856 -11.69 22.50 -23.50
N ALA A 857 -10.42 22.11 -23.28
CA ALA A 857 -10.04 21.18 -22.24
C ALA A 857 -8.65 21.53 -21.70
N LEU A 858 -8.43 21.21 -20.44
CA LEU A 858 -7.20 21.50 -19.70
C LEU A 858 -6.22 20.33 -19.83
N VAL A 859 -5.01 20.58 -20.30
CA VAL A 859 -3.92 19.59 -20.23
C VAL A 859 -3.40 19.51 -18.80
N ARG A 860 -3.37 18.31 -18.25
CA ARG A 860 -2.96 18.09 -16.87
C ARG A 860 -1.47 17.73 -16.75
N PHE A 861 -0.63 18.60 -17.36
CA PHE A 861 0.76 18.70 -16.94
C PHE A 861 0.80 19.64 -15.73
N ASP A 862 1.08 19.09 -14.56
CA ASP A 862 1.04 19.83 -13.30
C ASP A 862 2.43 20.39 -12.92
N ALA A 863 3.50 19.96 -13.66
CA ALA A 863 4.88 20.41 -13.50
C ALA A 863 5.64 20.43 -14.84
N ASP A 864 6.73 21.19 -14.92
CA ASP A 864 7.64 21.18 -16.08
C ASP A 864 8.24 19.77 -16.33
N ALA A 865 8.42 18.98 -15.29
CA ALA A 865 8.89 17.62 -15.41
C ALA A 865 7.93 16.72 -16.19
N ASP A 866 6.62 16.92 -16.03
CA ASP A 866 5.59 16.17 -16.75
C ASP A 866 5.75 16.35 -18.28
N ILE A 867 6.03 17.57 -18.71
CA ILE A 867 6.26 17.90 -20.14
C ILE A 867 7.50 17.16 -20.65
N ARG A 868 8.57 17.12 -19.85
CA ARG A 868 9.80 16.39 -20.21
C ARG A 868 9.53 14.89 -20.34
N TYR A 869 8.77 14.30 -19.40
CA TYR A 869 8.41 12.89 -19.45
C TYR A 869 7.58 12.58 -20.69
N TYR A 870 6.53 13.34 -20.93
CA TYR A 870 5.65 13.15 -22.08
C TYR A 870 6.39 13.25 -23.42
N LYS A 871 7.24 14.26 -23.61
CA LYS A 871 8.09 14.43 -24.82
C LYS A 871 9.03 13.25 -25.06
N ASN A 872 9.46 12.59 -24.00
CA ASN A 872 10.33 11.41 -24.10
C ASN A 872 9.56 10.10 -24.33
N GLY A 873 8.23 10.13 -24.38
CA GLY A 873 7.40 8.93 -24.45
C GLY A 873 7.31 8.19 -23.11
N GLY A 874 7.62 8.89 -22.02
CA GLY A 874 7.61 8.41 -20.63
C GLY A 874 8.95 8.62 -19.93
N ILE A 875 8.93 8.42 -18.60
CA ILE A 875 10.11 8.63 -17.74
C ILE A 875 11.19 7.57 -18.00
N LEU A 876 10.82 6.30 -18.20
CA LEU A 876 11.78 5.21 -18.41
C LEU A 876 12.59 5.39 -19.71
N PRO A 877 11.97 5.67 -20.87
CA PRO A 877 12.71 6.03 -22.10
C PRO A 877 13.59 7.27 -21.93
N MET A 878 13.13 8.28 -21.14
CA MET A 878 13.93 9.46 -20.82
C MET A 878 15.21 9.08 -20.07
N VAL A 879 15.10 8.26 -19.03
CA VAL A 879 16.24 7.81 -18.23
C VAL A 879 17.24 7.01 -19.09
N VAL A 880 16.76 6.10 -19.92
CA VAL A 880 17.63 5.33 -20.85
C VAL A 880 18.42 6.27 -21.75
N ARG A 881 17.76 7.29 -22.38
CA ARG A 881 18.46 8.29 -23.21
C ARG A 881 19.46 9.13 -22.41
N LYS A 882 19.11 9.51 -21.18
CA LYS A 882 20.00 10.27 -20.27
C LYS A 882 21.26 9.47 -19.95
N LYS A 883 21.13 8.21 -19.62
CA LYS A 883 22.24 7.30 -19.31
C LYS A 883 23.11 7.02 -20.53
N LEU A 884 22.54 6.88 -21.73
CA LEU A 884 23.30 6.74 -22.97
C LEU A 884 24.10 8.00 -23.33
N LYS A 885 23.60 9.20 -23.03
CA LYS A 885 24.27 10.48 -23.34
C LYS A 885 25.36 10.83 -22.31
N GLY A 886 25.28 10.33 -21.10
CA GLY A 886 26.26 10.55 -20.04
C GLY A 886 27.37 9.51 -19.99
N ALA A 887 27.40 8.57 -20.90
CA ALA A 887 28.34 7.44 -20.98
C ALA A 887 29.63 7.78 -21.78
#